data_747964e3c49011b37dd43edc865fa85c
#
_entry.id   747964e3c49011b37dd43edc865fa85c
#
_cell.length_a   1.000
_cell.length_b   1.000
_cell.length_c   1.000
_cell.angle_alpha   90.00
_cell.angle_beta   90.00
_cell.angle_gamma   90.00
#
_symmetry.space_group_name_H-M   'P 1'
#
loop_
_entity.id
_entity.type
_entity.pdbx_description
1 polymer ?
#
loop_
_entity_poly.entity_id
_entity_poly.type
_entity_poly.pdbx_seq_one_letter_code
_entity_poly.pdbx_strand_id
1 'polypeptide(L)'
;MRYRGLTTAEAEASRRIHGANVLPEPARLTFGQAFLETFRDPMIRILLVMVALMVTMYFVGYAEIYEPVGTIVTVLIVATVTARTSLTSDDEYHALRARTAKDRAKLRRDGGLHVLPVDEIVVGDLVILQGGDKIPADGVLISGDLRVSNAALNGETEECHKRADAAAVFPEKTTGDTFVDGTTLFRGSVVFDGEGILQVCRVGTATMMGQMASEMQAREPASPLQVKLAKLADQISAFGYISGIVIVALYMMFFALRAGGIEAYVLLGWGQVLVDVIEAVSLAILIIVCAVPEGLPLMISIVLMQNTSRMLSRGVLVRRAVGIETAGALNILFSDKTGTITGGRLSVVEFFTADGTVCGADLLAGETALAAQLRRAIGRNTASMYDESGTVVGGNPTDQAVMYALGEKNCRALQADETSQVGQRQTFNSVNKFSQAELPARGIVVYKGAPEVLLARAQYALDAAGNVVPYDADALTETINAYAERAMRVLAFGYSASPFRTNEVNADTVLIGFAAIRDDVRPEARAAIAEVQAAGIQVVMVTGDRRETAVAIARDAGLLRADGELVLTSSDLAQMDDAAVQRVLPQLRVIARALPTDKSRIVRLAQQMNLVVGMTGDGVNDSPALRRADVGFAMGSGTEAARDAGDIVILDDNFRSIKDAILYGRTIYNNILKFCRFQLVINIAAVVVSAFAPFFGIMEPLRVTHLLFINLVMDSLGAIMLGNEPAHESYMHEKPRRRDANIISLAMAAQILWMGTWLVLLSFAFLTQPIFAACFAGQAEQYTAYFLLFVLASLMNGFNVRSGGFGIFRDLGANPGFLRVWGGIVLIMAAIINAPLLPHEIGPWIGAMFSCTPIHPGGWVLAFLLAATMLPVDLLRKAMVRALR
;
A
#
# COMPACT_ATOMS: atom_id res chain seq x y z
N MET A 1 -29.50 -22.69 -30.41
CA MET A 1 -28.20 -23.37 -30.62
C MET A 1 -27.09 -22.48 -31.18
N ARG A 2 -27.21 -21.15 -31.16
CA ARG A 2 -26.30 -20.22 -31.88
C ARG A 2 -24.94 -19.94 -31.17
N TYR A 3 -24.78 -20.31 -29.92
CA TYR A 3 -23.58 -19.94 -29.16
C TYR A 3 -23.12 -21.07 -28.22
N ARG A 4 -22.73 -22.23 -28.84
CA ARG A 4 -22.28 -23.42 -28.06
C ARG A 4 -20.90 -23.22 -27.40
N GLY A 5 -20.06 -22.30 -27.93
CA GLY A 5 -18.67 -22.16 -27.52
C GLY A 5 -17.79 -23.32 -28.04
N LEU A 6 -16.49 -23.19 -27.82
CA LEU A 6 -15.52 -24.25 -28.17
C LEU A 6 -15.69 -25.45 -27.22
N THR A 7 -15.36 -26.63 -27.70
CA THR A 7 -15.12 -27.82 -26.87
C THR A 7 -13.73 -27.72 -26.24
N THR A 8 -13.50 -28.43 -25.14
CA THR A 8 -12.19 -28.48 -24.48
C THR A 8 -11.08 -28.89 -25.46
N ALA A 9 -11.33 -29.86 -26.36
CA ALA A 9 -10.36 -30.28 -27.37
C ALA A 9 -10.06 -29.19 -28.43
N GLU A 10 -11.09 -28.45 -28.87
CA GLU A 10 -10.92 -27.33 -29.79
C GLU A 10 -10.18 -26.16 -29.15
N ALA A 11 -10.40 -25.91 -27.86
CA ALA A 11 -9.68 -24.88 -27.10
C ALA A 11 -8.18 -25.24 -26.95
N GLU A 12 -7.86 -26.52 -26.69
CA GLU A 12 -6.46 -26.97 -26.67
C GLU A 12 -5.77 -26.88 -28.04
N ALA A 13 -6.51 -27.19 -29.13
CA ALA A 13 -6.01 -27.04 -30.49
C ALA A 13 -5.75 -25.57 -30.81
N SER A 14 -6.67 -24.66 -30.46
CA SER A 14 -6.50 -23.21 -30.64
C SER A 14 -5.30 -22.69 -29.84
N ARG A 15 -5.10 -23.17 -28.61
CA ARG A 15 -3.96 -22.78 -27.77
C ARG A 15 -2.61 -23.16 -28.41
N ARG A 16 -2.55 -24.33 -29.07
CA ARG A 16 -1.32 -24.76 -29.78
C ARG A 16 -1.00 -23.90 -30.99
N ILE A 17 -2.01 -23.36 -31.67
CA ILE A 17 -1.85 -22.54 -32.89
C ILE A 17 -1.58 -21.08 -32.53
N HIS A 18 -2.35 -20.50 -31.60
CA HIS A 18 -2.39 -19.07 -31.32
C HIS A 18 -1.69 -18.68 -30.01
N GLY A 19 -1.25 -19.64 -29.21
CA GLY A 19 -0.62 -19.43 -27.91
C GLY A 19 -1.63 -19.18 -26.79
N ALA A 20 -1.09 -18.83 -25.61
CA ALA A 20 -1.86 -18.47 -24.42
C ALA A 20 -2.13 -16.96 -24.37
N ASN A 21 -3.18 -16.56 -23.67
CA ASN A 21 -3.53 -15.15 -23.51
C ASN A 21 -2.68 -14.44 -22.42
N VAL A 22 -1.35 -14.58 -22.52
CA VAL A 22 -0.38 -14.04 -21.56
C VAL A 22 0.35 -12.84 -22.20
N LEU A 23 0.48 -11.76 -21.45
CA LEU A 23 1.30 -10.61 -21.85
C LEU A 23 2.78 -10.93 -21.62
N PRO A 24 3.70 -10.36 -22.42
CA PRO A 24 5.13 -10.57 -22.24
C PRO A 24 5.56 -10.09 -20.86
N GLU A 25 6.18 -10.98 -20.10
CA GLU A 25 6.80 -10.62 -18.82
C GLU A 25 8.20 -10.08 -19.06
N PRO A 26 8.68 -9.09 -18.27
CA PRO A 26 10.07 -8.69 -18.27
C PRO A 26 10.96 -9.93 -18.03
N ALA A 27 12.03 -10.06 -18.77
CA ALA A 27 12.96 -11.17 -18.59
C ALA A 27 13.55 -11.12 -17.17
N ARG A 28 13.54 -12.28 -16.48
CA ARG A 28 14.15 -12.39 -15.16
C ARG A 28 15.64 -12.13 -15.25
N LEU A 29 16.15 -11.32 -14.33
CA LEU A 29 17.58 -11.10 -14.23
C LEU A 29 18.30 -12.39 -13.82
N THR A 30 19.37 -12.73 -14.54
CA THR A 30 20.26 -13.81 -14.12
C THR A 30 21.38 -13.24 -13.24
N PHE A 31 21.96 -14.08 -12.35
CA PHE A 31 23.07 -13.64 -11.50
C PHE A 31 24.22 -13.04 -12.31
N GLY A 32 24.59 -13.66 -13.45
CA GLY A 32 25.67 -13.16 -14.30
C GLY A 32 25.36 -11.78 -14.89
N GLN A 33 24.11 -11.54 -15.30
CA GLN A 33 23.69 -10.23 -15.79
C GLN A 33 23.70 -9.17 -14.69
N ALA A 34 23.11 -9.46 -13.54
CA ALA A 34 23.11 -8.57 -12.38
C ALA A 34 24.55 -8.25 -11.93
N PHE A 35 25.43 -9.25 -11.87
CA PHE A 35 26.83 -9.09 -11.51
C PHE A 35 27.59 -8.18 -12.52
N LEU A 36 27.41 -8.41 -13.82
CA LEU A 36 28.04 -7.57 -14.85
C LEU A 36 27.48 -6.14 -14.87
N GLU A 37 26.18 -5.99 -14.61
CA GLU A 37 25.57 -4.65 -14.49
C GLU A 37 26.13 -3.85 -13.33
N THR A 38 26.54 -4.52 -12.24
CA THR A 38 27.13 -3.86 -11.07
C THR A 38 28.40 -3.09 -11.44
N PHE A 39 29.19 -3.55 -12.41
CA PHE A 39 30.37 -2.82 -12.89
C PHE A 39 30.06 -1.53 -13.68
N ARG A 40 28.79 -1.28 -14.00
CA ARG A 40 28.36 0.00 -14.56
C ARG A 40 28.08 1.05 -13.48
N ASP A 41 27.98 0.63 -12.24
CA ASP A 41 27.81 1.54 -11.10
C ASP A 41 29.03 2.48 -11.00
N PRO A 42 28.80 3.81 -10.92
CA PRO A 42 29.88 4.79 -10.81
C PRO A 42 30.81 4.50 -9.63
N MET A 43 30.29 3.97 -8.54
CA MET A 43 31.05 3.70 -7.33
C MET A 43 32.00 2.52 -7.48
N ILE A 44 31.55 1.43 -8.09
CA ILE A 44 32.41 0.28 -8.37
C ILE A 44 33.50 0.68 -9.37
N ARG A 45 33.21 1.57 -10.32
CA ARG A 45 34.25 2.13 -11.20
C ARG A 45 35.31 2.92 -10.43
N ILE A 46 34.91 3.72 -9.44
CA ILE A 46 35.85 4.46 -8.58
C ILE A 46 36.69 3.48 -7.77
N LEU A 47 36.10 2.41 -7.21
CA LEU A 47 36.85 1.35 -6.52
C LEU A 47 37.81 0.62 -7.45
N LEU A 48 37.46 0.37 -8.71
CA LEU A 48 38.36 -0.22 -9.70
C LEU A 48 39.54 0.70 -10.02
N VAL A 49 39.34 2.03 -10.07
CA VAL A 49 40.42 3.01 -10.20
C VAL A 49 41.36 2.92 -8.99
N MET A 50 40.81 2.80 -7.77
CA MET A 50 41.61 2.63 -6.55
C MET A 50 42.40 1.33 -6.59
N VAL A 51 41.80 0.21 -7.03
CA VAL A 51 42.50 -1.07 -7.23
C VAL A 51 43.69 -0.88 -8.19
N ALA A 52 43.45 -0.25 -9.33
CA ALA A 52 44.51 0.01 -10.31
C ALA A 52 45.67 0.87 -9.72
N LEU A 53 45.30 1.87 -8.93
CA LEU A 53 46.27 2.72 -8.24
C LEU A 53 47.09 1.93 -7.23
N MET A 54 46.46 1.10 -6.37
CA MET A 54 47.14 0.26 -5.37
C MET A 54 48.02 -0.82 -6.02
N VAL A 55 47.57 -1.43 -7.10
CA VAL A 55 48.38 -2.38 -7.91
C VAL A 55 49.63 -1.66 -8.45
N THR A 56 49.50 -0.42 -8.92
CA THR A 56 50.60 0.38 -9.40
C THR A 56 51.59 0.67 -8.27
N MET A 57 51.10 1.06 -7.08
CA MET A 57 51.96 1.30 -5.90
C MET A 57 52.70 0.05 -5.48
N TYR A 58 52.07 -1.15 -5.56
CA TYR A 58 52.75 -2.40 -5.28
C TYR A 58 53.93 -2.65 -6.25
N PHE A 59 53.72 -2.47 -7.55
CA PHE A 59 54.82 -2.65 -8.53
C PHE A 59 55.96 -1.62 -8.41
N VAL A 60 55.65 -0.44 -7.87
CA VAL A 60 56.66 0.62 -7.63
C VAL A 60 57.35 0.40 -6.26
N GLY A 61 56.87 -0.54 -5.44
CA GLY A 61 57.50 -0.89 -4.15
C GLY A 61 57.04 -0.06 -2.96
N TYR A 62 55.93 0.67 -3.07
CA TYR A 62 55.37 1.52 -2.01
C TYR A 62 54.12 0.91 -1.32
N ALA A 63 53.62 -0.25 -1.75
CA ALA A 63 52.51 -0.97 -1.12
C ALA A 63 52.85 -2.44 -0.95
N GLU A 64 52.31 -3.07 0.07
CA GLU A 64 52.41 -4.52 0.26
C GLU A 64 51.33 -5.26 -0.54
N ILE A 65 51.57 -6.50 -0.94
CA ILE A 65 50.65 -7.30 -1.78
C ILE A 65 49.28 -7.48 -1.16
N TYR A 66 49.17 -7.42 0.16
CA TYR A 66 47.90 -7.61 0.89
C TYR A 66 46.91 -6.48 0.62
N GLU A 67 47.36 -5.26 0.36
CA GLU A 67 46.48 -4.08 0.15
C GLU A 67 45.73 -4.15 -1.17
N PRO A 68 46.36 -4.32 -2.35
CA PRO A 68 45.63 -4.46 -3.60
C PRO A 68 44.76 -5.74 -3.63
N VAL A 69 45.28 -6.87 -3.07
CA VAL A 69 44.51 -8.10 -3.04
C VAL A 69 43.28 -7.96 -2.13
N GLY A 70 43.45 -7.37 -0.95
CA GLY A 70 42.33 -7.09 -0.04
C GLY A 70 41.27 -6.21 -0.68
N THR A 71 41.71 -5.17 -1.42
CA THR A 71 40.78 -4.29 -2.14
C THR A 71 40.02 -5.01 -3.27
N ILE A 72 40.74 -5.84 -4.06
CA ILE A 72 40.10 -6.67 -5.12
C ILE A 72 39.06 -7.61 -4.51
N VAL A 73 39.40 -8.34 -3.45
CA VAL A 73 38.47 -9.25 -2.77
C VAL A 73 37.24 -8.49 -2.28
N THR A 74 37.48 -7.31 -1.72
CA THR A 74 36.37 -6.48 -1.25
C THR A 74 35.47 -6.02 -2.39
N VAL A 75 36.03 -5.54 -3.51
CA VAL A 75 35.24 -5.17 -4.71
C VAL A 75 34.41 -6.35 -5.22
N LEU A 76 34.97 -7.55 -5.23
CA LEU A 76 34.24 -8.77 -5.62
C LEU A 76 33.12 -9.11 -4.64
N ILE A 77 33.34 -8.94 -3.33
CA ILE A 77 32.30 -9.13 -2.32
C ILE A 77 31.17 -8.09 -2.54
N VAL A 78 31.54 -6.82 -2.72
CA VAL A 78 30.57 -5.74 -3.01
C VAL A 78 29.73 -6.10 -4.24
N ALA A 79 30.39 -6.38 -5.36
CA ALA A 79 29.71 -6.74 -6.60
C ALA A 79 28.78 -7.96 -6.43
N THR A 80 29.20 -8.97 -5.67
CA THR A 80 28.39 -10.17 -5.41
C THR A 80 27.18 -9.86 -4.53
N VAL A 81 27.35 -9.06 -3.46
CA VAL A 81 26.25 -8.67 -2.56
C VAL A 81 25.25 -7.80 -3.30
N THR A 82 25.72 -6.80 -4.06
CA THR A 82 24.86 -5.92 -4.86
C THR A 82 24.07 -6.70 -5.91
N ALA A 83 24.73 -7.62 -6.65
CA ALA A 83 24.08 -8.49 -7.62
C ALA A 83 23.01 -9.39 -6.96
N ARG A 84 23.31 -9.94 -5.80
CA ARG A 84 22.38 -10.79 -5.05
C ARG A 84 21.19 -10.00 -4.51
N THR A 85 21.41 -8.77 -4.07
CA THR A 85 20.36 -7.85 -3.63
C THR A 85 19.42 -7.48 -4.80
N SER A 86 19.98 -7.18 -5.98
CA SER A 86 19.21 -6.90 -7.18
C SER A 86 18.35 -8.08 -7.61
N LEU A 87 18.88 -9.31 -7.54
CA LEU A 87 18.12 -10.54 -7.80
C LEU A 87 16.99 -10.74 -6.80
N THR A 88 17.27 -10.57 -5.50
CA THR A 88 16.24 -10.73 -4.47
C THR A 88 15.12 -9.72 -4.69
N SER A 89 15.44 -8.49 -5.05
CA SER A 89 14.46 -7.45 -5.37
C SER A 89 13.63 -7.79 -6.62
N ASP A 90 14.25 -8.38 -7.65
CA ASP A 90 13.59 -8.85 -8.87
C ASP A 90 12.66 -10.06 -8.59
N ASP A 91 13.13 -11.04 -7.84
CA ASP A 91 12.33 -12.19 -7.40
C ASP A 91 11.11 -11.78 -6.57
N GLU A 92 11.28 -10.78 -5.70
CA GLU A 92 10.20 -10.23 -4.89
C GLU A 92 9.17 -9.48 -5.73
N TYR A 93 9.61 -8.70 -6.72
CA TYR A 93 8.74 -8.04 -7.68
C TYR A 93 7.88 -9.07 -8.43
N HIS A 94 8.50 -10.16 -8.93
CA HIS A 94 7.78 -11.23 -9.59
C HIS A 94 6.83 -11.99 -8.66
N ALA A 95 7.25 -12.24 -7.41
CA ALA A 95 6.40 -12.89 -6.40
C ALA A 95 5.19 -12.04 -6.00
N LEU A 96 5.35 -10.74 -5.86
CA LEU A 96 4.26 -9.80 -5.59
C LEU A 96 3.25 -9.79 -6.74
N ARG A 97 3.74 -9.74 -7.98
CA ARG A 97 2.92 -9.78 -9.18
C ARG A 97 2.17 -11.11 -9.35
N ALA A 98 2.81 -12.23 -9.03
CA ALA A 98 2.18 -13.55 -9.05
C ALA A 98 1.10 -13.74 -7.98
N ARG A 99 1.18 -13.02 -6.86
CA ARG A 99 0.18 -13.02 -5.77
C ARG A 99 -1.03 -12.15 -6.08
N THR A 100 -0.92 -11.22 -7.01
CA THR A 100 -2.06 -10.45 -7.50
C THR A 100 -3.05 -11.45 -8.12
N ALA A 101 -4.28 -11.48 -7.63
CA ALA A 101 -5.29 -12.44 -8.07
C ALA A 101 -5.37 -12.43 -9.59
N LYS A 102 -5.25 -13.61 -10.22
CA LYS A 102 -5.41 -13.76 -11.66
C LYS A 102 -6.83 -13.37 -12.01
N ASP A 103 -6.98 -12.39 -12.88
CA ASP A 103 -8.27 -11.95 -13.39
C ASP A 103 -9.00 -13.16 -14.00
N ARG A 104 -10.32 -13.26 -13.78
CA ARG A 104 -11.15 -14.36 -14.26
C ARG A 104 -12.19 -13.83 -15.21
N ALA A 105 -12.50 -14.58 -16.25
CA ALA A 105 -13.54 -14.23 -17.21
C ALA A 105 -14.61 -15.31 -17.29
N LYS A 106 -15.85 -14.90 -17.52
CA LYS A 106 -17.00 -15.76 -17.75
C LYS A 106 -17.05 -16.12 -19.23
N LEU A 107 -17.02 -17.38 -19.58
CA LEU A 107 -17.04 -17.82 -20.98
C LEU A 107 -17.88 -19.07 -21.18
N ARG A 108 -18.27 -19.31 -22.43
CA ARG A 108 -18.99 -20.53 -22.83
C ARG A 108 -18.07 -21.53 -23.48
N ARG A 109 -17.97 -22.73 -22.90
CA ARG A 109 -17.32 -23.92 -23.46
C ARG A 109 -18.19 -25.15 -23.23
N ASP A 110 -18.07 -26.14 -24.09
CA ASP A 110 -18.81 -27.42 -23.99
C ASP A 110 -20.34 -27.22 -23.80
N GLY A 111 -20.86 -26.09 -24.24
CA GLY A 111 -22.28 -25.74 -24.09
C GLY A 111 -22.67 -25.20 -22.68
N GLY A 112 -21.73 -25.16 -21.74
CA GLY A 112 -21.90 -24.63 -20.38
C GLY A 112 -21.23 -23.28 -20.15
N LEU A 113 -21.54 -22.64 -18.98
CA LEU A 113 -20.89 -21.46 -18.50
C LEU A 113 -19.70 -21.86 -17.61
N HIS A 114 -18.52 -21.31 -17.91
CA HIS A 114 -17.29 -21.53 -17.15
C HIS A 114 -16.69 -20.21 -16.71
N VAL A 115 -16.05 -20.17 -15.53
CA VAL A 115 -15.30 -19.02 -15.04
C VAL A 115 -13.83 -19.43 -14.98
N LEU A 116 -13.04 -19.00 -15.98
CA LEU A 116 -11.63 -19.36 -16.11
C LEU A 116 -10.71 -18.16 -15.93
N PRO A 117 -9.45 -18.40 -15.54
CA PRO A 117 -8.42 -17.36 -15.59
C PRO A 117 -8.27 -16.77 -16.98
N VAL A 118 -8.00 -15.47 -17.06
CA VAL A 118 -7.85 -14.74 -18.34
C VAL A 118 -6.73 -15.31 -19.21
N ASP A 119 -5.68 -15.87 -18.61
CA ASP A 119 -4.55 -16.50 -19.29
C ASP A 119 -4.93 -17.84 -19.98
N GLU A 120 -6.08 -18.43 -19.63
CA GLU A 120 -6.60 -19.65 -20.25
C GLU A 120 -7.53 -19.40 -21.45
N ILE A 121 -7.86 -18.17 -21.74
CA ILE A 121 -8.66 -17.78 -22.90
C ILE A 121 -7.89 -18.02 -24.20
N VAL A 122 -8.59 -18.52 -25.21
CA VAL A 122 -8.01 -18.81 -26.53
C VAL A 122 -8.82 -18.18 -27.65
N VAL A 123 -8.24 -18.10 -28.83
CA VAL A 123 -8.93 -17.61 -30.03
C VAL A 123 -10.12 -18.53 -30.34
N GLY A 124 -11.30 -17.92 -30.57
CA GLY A 124 -12.57 -18.60 -30.81
C GLY A 124 -13.45 -18.77 -29.58
N ASP A 125 -12.95 -18.48 -28.36
CA ASP A 125 -13.77 -18.47 -27.14
C ASP A 125 -14.88 -17.43 -27.19
N LEU A 126 -16.01 -17.72 -26.53
CA LEU A 126 -17.13 -16.83 -26.35
C LEU A 126 -17.16 -16.30 -24.91
N VAL A 127 -16.71 -15.06 -24.72
CA VAL A 127 -16.65 -14.40 -23.41
C VAL A 127 -17.92 -13.59 -23.17
N ILE A 128 -18.54 -13.75 -22.00
CA ILE A 128 -19.70 -12.97 -21.56
C ILE A 128 -19.19 -11.74 -20.84
N LEU A 129 -19.57 -10.57 -21.32
CA LEU A 129 -19.21 -9.26 -20.79
C LEU A 129 -20.43 -8.57 -20.20
N GLN A 130 -20.25 -7.96 -19.05
CA GLN A 130 -21.26 -7.17 -18.32
C GLN A 130 -20.65 -5.84 -17.86
N GLY A 131 -21.49 -4.88 -17.51
CA GLY A 131 -21.03 -3.61 -16.95
C GLY A 131 -20.07 -3.81 -15.77
N GLY A 132 -18.89 -3.20 -15.84
CA GLY A 132 -17.82 -3.35 -14.87
C GLY A 132 -16.73 -4.36 -15.24
N ASP A 133 -16.97 -5.24 -16.22
CA ASP A 133 -15.99 -6.21 -16.67
C ASP A 133 -14.92 -5.54 -17.55
N LYS A 134 -13.69 -6.04 -17.44
CA LYS A 134 -12.59 -5.68 -18.31
C LYS A 134 -12.52 -6.66 -19.47
N ILE A 135 -12.35 -6.16 -20.68
CA ILE A 135 -12.26 -6.98 -21.86
C ILE A 135 -10.95 -7.79 -21.85
N PRO A 136 -10.99 -9.13 -21.82
CA PRO A 136 -9.83 -9.95 -21.56
C PRO A 136 -8.97 -10.25 -22.80
N ALA A 137 -9.51 -10.06 -24.01
CA ALA A 137 -8.85 -10.35 -25.27
C ALA A 137 -9.43 -9.49 -26.40
N ASP A 138 -8.74 -9.35 -27.52
CA ASP A 138 -9.26 -8.62 -28.67
C ASP A 138 -10.23 -9.50 -29.46
N GLY A 139 -11.35 -8.91 -29.91
CA GLY A 139 -12.33 -9.64 -30.70
C GLY A 139 -13.50 -8.80 -31.16
N VAL A 140 -14.58 -9.46 -31.56
CA VAL A 140 -15.80 -8.84 -32.08
C VAL A 140 -17.00 -9.13 -31.18
N LEU A 141 -17.88 -8.16 -31.03
CA LEU A 141 -19.15 -8.31 -30.31
C LEU A 141 -20.18 -9.00 -31.22
N ILE A 142 -20.53 -10.24 -30.88
CA ILE A 142 -21.47 -11.05 -31.70
C ILE A 142 -22.89 -11.05 -31.18
N SER A 143 -23.13 -10.62 -29.95
CA SER A 143 -24.47 -10.48 -29.33
C SER A 143 -24.45 -9.40 -28.26
N GLY A 144 -25.51 -8.64 -28.12
CA GLY A 144 -25.70 -7.61 -27.11
C GLY A 144 -25.39 -6.19 -27.57
N ASP A 145 -25.38 -5.27 -26.62
CA ASP A 145 -25.10 -3.84 -26.79
C ASP A 145 -24.26 -3.39 -25.57
N LEU A 146 -23.12 -2.74 -25.82
CA LEU A 146 -22.19 -2.33 -24.79
C LEU A 146 -21.80 -0.87 -24.97
N ARG A 147 -21.61 -0.17 -23.84
CA ARG A 147 -20.83 1.07 -23.77
C ARG A 147 -19.45 0.75 -23.20
N VAL A 148 -18.41 1.07 -23.94
CA VAL A 148 -17.02 0.67 -23.63
C VAL A 148 -16.13 1.90 -23.58
N SER A 149 -15.27 1.97 -22.57
CA SER A 149 -14.20 2.95 -22.47
C SER A 149 -12.87 2.35 -22.94
N ASN A 150 -12.24 3.00 -23.92
CA ASN A 150 -10.93 2.63 -24.45
C ASN A 150 -9.78 3.46 -23.82
N ALA A 151 -10.04 4.20 -22.74
CA ALA A 151 -9.09 5.12 -22.12
C ALA A 151 -7.75 4.45 -21.72
N ALA A 152 -7.75 3.16 -21.46
CA ALA A 152 -6.54 2.40 -21.15
C ALA A 152 -5.61 2.21 -22.36
N LEU A 153 -6.12 2.37 -23.58
CA LEU A 153 -5.39 2.12 -24.82
C LEU A 153 -5.05 3.40 -25.59
N ASN A 154 -5.98 4.34 -25.68
CA ASN A 154 -5.82 5.58 -26.46
C ASN A 154 -5.77 6.84 -25.58
N GLY A 155 -5.98 6.73 -24.27
CA GLY A 155 -6.00 7.88 -23.34
C GLY A 155 -7.28 8.72 -23.39
N GLU A 156 -8.22 8.42 -24.29
CA GLU A 156 -9.46 9.18 -24.43
C GLU A 156 -10.56 8.60 -23.53
N THR A 157 -11.24 9.48 -22.80
CA THR A 157 -12.28 9.10 -21.84
C THR A 157 -13.68 9.01 -22.43
N GLU A 158 -13.84 9.27 -23.74
CA GLU A 158 -15.14 9.14 -24.40
C GLU A 158 -15.56 7.68 -24.49
N GLU A 159 -16.82 7.45 -24.16
CA GLU A 159 -17.46 6.12 -24.22
C GLU A 159 -17.84 5.80 -25.67
N CYS A 160 -17.44 4.60 -26.12
CA CYS A 160 -17.77 4.10 -27.45
C CYS A 160 -18.99 3.16 -27.37
N HIS A 161 -20.01 3.42 -28.16
CA HIS A 161 -21.13 2.52 -28.31
C HIS A 161 -20.78 1.35 -29.22
N LYS A 162 -20.94 0.11 -28.71
CA LYS A 162 -20.65 -1.13 -29.42
C LYS A 162 -21.93 -1.94 -29.59
N ARG A 163 -22.28 -2.25 -30.83
CA ARG A 163 -23.45 -3.08 -31.16
C ARG A 163 -23.01 -4.37 -31.81
N ALA A 164 -23.69 -5.45 -31.44
CA ALA A 164 -23.37 -6.75 -32.02
C ALA A 164 -23.70 -6.82 -33.51
N ASP A 165 -22.71 -7.34 -34.26
CA ASP A 165 -22.89 -7.80 -35.64
C ASP A 165 -22.30 -9.20 -35.76
N ALA A 166 -23.15 -10.18 -36.05
CA ALA A 166 -22.74 -11.58 -36.22
C ALA A 166 -21.89 -11.82 -37.50
N ALA A 167 -21.85 -10.85 -38.41
CA ALA A 167 -21.02 -10.88 -39.63
C ALA A 167 -19.72 -10.06 -39.49
N ALA A 168 -19.51 -9.39 -38.34
CA ALA A 168 -18.31 -8.59 -38.13
C ALA A 168 -17.06 -9.44 -38.17
N VAL A 169 -16.04 -8.93 -38.84
CA VAL A 169 -14.69 -9.55 -38.92
C VAL A 169 -13.70 -8.61 -38.24
N PHE A 170 -12.86 -9.15 -37.38
CA PHE A 170 -11.84 -8.36 -36.70
C PHE A 170 -10.79 -7.88 -37.74
N PRO A 171 -10.47 -6.58 -37.77
CA PRO A 171 -9.59 -6.01 -38.78
C PRO A 171 -8.14 -6.55 -38.64
N GLU A 172 -7.48 -6.81 -39.79
CA GLU A 172 -6.09 -7.27 -39.79
C GLU A 172 -5.13 -6.23 -39.23
N LYS A 173 -5.36 -4.94 -39.54
CA LYS A 173 -4.59 -3.81 -38.99
C LYS A 173 -5.45 -2.94 -38.11
N THR A 174 -4.96 -2.66 -36.94
CA THR A 174 -5.61 -1.77 -35.96
C THR A 174 -5.13 -0.34 -36.21
N THR A 175 -6.05 0.59 -36.45
CA THR A 175 -5.80 2.03 -36.60
C THR A 175 -6.62 2.80 -35.56
N GLY A 176 -6.40 4.12 -35.41
CA GLY A 176 -7.16 4.96 -34.50
C GLY A 176 -8.69 4.84 -34.72
N ASP A 177 -9.14 4.75 -35.96
CA ASP A 177 -10.57 4.61 -36.32
C ASP A 177 -11.17 3.28 -35.85
N THR A 178 -10.36 2.24 -35.67
CA THR A 178 -10.81 0.92 -35.20
C THR A 178 -11.31 0.96 -33.75
N PHE A 179 -10.84 1.90 -32.94
CA PHE A 179 -11.35 2.08 -31.57
C PHE A 179 -12.80 2.58 -31.55
N VAL A 180 -13.18 3.33 -32.55
CA VAL A 180 -14.54 3.89 -32.69
C VAL A 180 -15.49 2.95 -33.45
N ASP A 181 -14.95 1.93 -34.14
CA ASP A 181 -15.76 0.91 -34.82
C ASP A 181 -16.78 0.29 -33.87
N GLY A 182 -18.03 0.20 -34.33
CA GLY A 182 -19.15 -0.23 -33.54
C GLY A 182 -19.14 -1.68 -33.09
N THR A 183 -18.25 -2.53 -33.59
CA THR A 183 -18.27 -3.99 -33.35
C THR A 183 -17.02 -4.53 -32.69
N THR A 184 -15.87 -3.84 -32.82
CA THR A 184 -14.58 -4.31 -32.31
C THR A 184 -14.40 -3.98 -30.84
N LEU A 185 -13.83 -4.95 -30.09
CA LEU A 185 -13.52 -4.85 -28.69
C LEU A 185 -12.02 -5.18 -28.48
N PHE A 186 -11.37 -4.45 -27.58
CA PHE A 186 -9.94 -4.55 -27.35
C PHE A 186 -9.63 -4.95 -25.92
N ARG A 187 -8.60 -5.77 -25.74
CA ARG A 187 -8.08 -6.16 -24.43
C ARG A 187 -7.70 -4.93 -23.61
N GLY A 188 -8.14 -4.90 -22.34
CA GLY A 188 -7.85 -3.81 -21.42
C GLY A 188 -8.86 -2.67 -21.41
N SER A 189 -9.76 -2.59 -22.39
CA SER A 189 -10.92 -1.70 -22.36
C SER A 189 -11.92 -2.17 -21.31
N VAL A 190 -12.72 -1.25 -20.79
CA VAL A 190 -13.67 -1.51 -19.71
C VAL A 190 -15.10 -1.35 -20.22
N VAL A 191 -15.95 -2.32 -19.94
CA VAL A 191 -17.39 -2.23 -20.20
C VAL A 191 -18.00 -1.31 -19.15
N PHE A 192 -18.52 -0.18 -19.59
CA PHE A 192 -19.15 0.80 -18.71
C PHE A 192 -20.59 0.38 -18.36
N ASP A 193 -21.34 -0.05 -19.37
CA ASP A 193 -22.74 -0.45 -19.25
C ASP A 193 -23.15 -1.43 -20.37
N GLY A 194 -24.17 -2.22 -20.13
CA GLY A 194 -24.69 -3.19 -21.06
C GLY A 194 -24.25 -4.63 -20.81
N GLU A 195 -24.71 -5.53 -21.68
CA GLU A 195 -24.35 -6.95 -21.66
C GLU A 195 -24.13 -7.46 -23.08
N GLY A 196 -23.11 -8.30 -23.29
CA GLY A 196 -22.82 -8.82 -24.62
C GLY A 196 -21.92 -10.06 -24.60
N ILE A 197 -21.77 -10.67 -25.79
CA ILE A 197 -20.90 -11.82 -26.01
C ILE A 197 -19.79 -11.42 -27.00
N LEU A 198 -18.56 -11.47 -26.52
CA LEU A 198 -17.34 -11.27 -27.27
C LEU A 198 -16.88 -12.61 -27.88
N GLN A 199 -16.65 -12.65 -29.18
CA GLN A 199 -15.87 -13.72 -29.82
C GLN A 199 -14.41 -13.31 -29.89
N VAL A 200 -13.55 -14.08 -29.26
CA VAL A 200 -12.11 -13.80 -29.20
C VAL A 200 -11.43 -14.05 -30.54
N CYS A 201 -10.71 -13.04 -31.05
CA CYS A 201 -9.99 -13.11 -32.31
C CYS A 201 -8.47 -13.07 -32.15
N ARG A 202 -7.96 -12.39 -31.11
CA ARG A 202 -6.51 -12.32 -30.80
C ARG A 202 -6.27 -12.46 -29.31
N VAL A 203 -5.16 -13.11 -28.94
CA VAL A 203 -4.76 -13.36 -27.56
C VAL A 203 -3.30 -13.00 -27.32
N GLY A 204 -2.90 -12.75 -26.08
CA GLY A 204 -1.52 -12.55 -25.66
C GLY A 204 -0.84 -11.37 -26.37
N THR A 205 0.34 -11.61 -26.90
CA THR A 205 1.15 -10.62 -27.62
C THR A 205 0.54 -10.16 -28.94
N ALA A 206 -0.40 -10.93 -29.51
CA ALA A 206 -1.09 -10.54 -30.74
C ALA A 206 -2.20 -9.51 -30.49
N THR A 207 -2.64 -9.27 -29.24
CA THR A 207 -3.59 -8.22 -28.89
C THR A 207 -2.94 -6.84 -29.01
N MET A 208 -3.76 -5.80 -29.19
CA MET A 208 -3.28 -4.41 -29.25
C MET A 208 -2.49 -4.05 -27.97
N MET A 209 -3.03 -4.41 -26.80
CA MET A 209 -2.35 -4.21 -25.52
C MET A 209 -1.04 -5.00 -25.43
N GLY A 210 -1.00 -6.23 -25.99
CA GLY A 210 0.21 -7.04 -26.04
C GLY A 210 1.32 -6.44 -26.92
N GLN A 211 0.96 -5.86 -28.04
CA GLN A 211 1.88 -5.12 -28.91
C GLN A 211 2.44 -3.88 -28.22
N MET A 212 1.57 -3.07 -27.61
CA MET A 212 1.99 -1.90 -26.83
C MET A 212 2.90 -2.31 -25.65
N ALA A 213 2.58 -3.39 -24.93
CA ALA A 213 3.40 -3.87 -23.83
C ALA A 213 4.79 -4.38 -24.29
N SER A 214 4.90 -4.92 -25.51
CA SER A 214 6.18 -5.36 -26.06
C SER A 214 7.06 -4.16 -26.51
N GLU A 215 6.44 -3.07 -26.95
CA GLU A 215 7.13 -1.83 -27.33
C GLU A 215 7.49 -0.98 -26.10
N MET A 216 6.65 -1.01 -25.06
CA MET A 216 6.84 -0.27 -23.82
C MET A 216 7.46 -1.16 -22.73
N GLN A 217 8.72 -1.58 -22.86
CA GLN A 217 9.54 -2.08 -21.74
C GLN A 217 9.90 -0.94 -20.77
N ALA A 218 8.98 -0.02 -20.51
CA ALA A 218 9.18 1.07 -19.59
C ALA A 218 9.13 0.57 -18.14
N ARG A 219 10.21 0.81 -17.39
CA ARG A 219 10.24 0.66 -15.93
C ARG A 219 9.10 1.47 -15.31
N GLU A 220 8.46 0.93 -14.29
CA GLU A 220 7.49 1.70 -13.50
C GLU A 220 8.11 3.02 -13.02
N PRO A 221 7.37 4.14 -13.04
CA PRO A 221 7.89 5.41 -12.53
C PRO A 221 8.29 5.26 -11.04
N ALA A 222 9.44 5.83 -10.69
CA ALA A 222 9.94 5.79 -9.32
C ALA A 222 8.96 6.46 -8.35
N SER A 223 8.86 5.91 -7.13
CA SER A 223 8.00 6.47 -6.07
C SER A 223 8.46 7.87 -5.65
N PRO A 224 7.57 8.73 -5.12
CA PRO A 224 7.95 10.03 -4.55
C PRO A 224 9.06 9.91 -3.49
N LEU A 225 9.05 8.87 -2.68
CA LEU A 225 10.11 8.59 -1.70
C LEU A 225 11.40 8.16 -2.39
N GLN A 226 11.33 7.27 -3.39
CA GLN A 226 12.50 6.88 -4.15
C GLN A 226 13.16 8.09 -4.83
N VAL A 227 12.35 9.00 -5.39
CA VAL A 227 12.87 10.26 -5.97
C VAL A 227 13.52 11.14 -4.90
N LYS A 228 12.90 11.30 -3.73
CA LYS A 228 13.46 12.07 -2.61
C LYS A 228 14.73 11.43 -2.06
N LEU A 229 14.75 10.10 -1.94
CA LEU A 229 15.92 9.35 -1.46
C LEU A 229 17.06 9.37 -2.47
N ALA A 230 16.77 9.29 -3.78
CA ALA A 230 17.77 9.50 -4.82
C ALA A 230 18.38 10.91 -4.73
N LYS A 231 17.55 11.94 -4.58
CA LYS A 231 18.03 13.31 -4.35
C LYS A 231 18.88 13.44 -3.08
N LEU A 232 18.50 12.74 -2.00
CA LEU A 232 19.32 12.69 -0.77
C LEU A 232 20.66 11.99 -1.03
N ALA A 233 20.66 10.87 -1.74
CA ALA A 233 21.87 10.15 -2.12
C ALA A 233 22.78 11.02 -2.99
N ASP A 234 22.23 11.77 -3.96
CA ASP A 234 22.99 12.74 -4.75
C ASP A 234 23.63 13.85 -3.91
N GLN A 235 22.88 14.37 -2.91
CA GLN A 235 23.42 15.38 -1.97
C GLN A 235 24.54 14.83 -1.10
N ILE A 236 24.41 13.59 -0.63
CA ILE A 236 25.44 12.92 0.18
C ILE A 236 26.66 12.63 -0.70
N SER A 237 26.48 12.16 -1.92
CA SER A 237 27.56 11.93 -2.88
C SER A 237 28.30 13.22 -3.21
N ALA A 238 27.58 14.32 -3.43
CA ALA A 238 28.19 15.64 -3.62
C ALA A 238 29.04 16.07 -2.41
N PHE A 239 28.52 15.83 -1.18
CA PHE A 239 29.30 16.04 0.04
C PHE A 239 30.56 15.18 0.07
N GLY A 240 30.48 13.91 -0.35
CA GLY A 240 31.62 13.00 -0.47
C GLY A 240 32.69 13.52 -1.45
N TYR A 241 32.28 13.96 -2.64
CA TYR A 241 33.20 14.53 -3.63
C TYR A 241 33.90 15.80 -3.13
N ILE A 242 33.14 16.72 -2.52
CA ILE A 242 33.70 17.96 -1.95
C ILE A 242 34.68 17.60 -0.83
N SER A 243 34.30 16.67 0.07
CA SER A 243 35.18 16.21 1.16
C SER A 243 36.46 15.58 0.61
N GLY A 244 36.38 14.77 -0.43
CA GLY A 244 37.53 14.17 -1.09
C GLY A 244 38.52 15.22 -1.60
N ILE A 245 38.02 16.26 -2.31
CA ILE A 245 38.88 17.36 -2.80
C ILE A 245 39.52 18.11 -1.64
N VAL A 246 38.74 18.42 -0.60
CA VAL A 246 39.26 19.13 0.60
C VAL A 246 40.34 18.31 1.27
N ILE A 247 40.18 17.00 1.36
CA ILE A 247 41.14 16.10 1.99
C ILE A 247 42.45 16.03 1.21
N VAL A 248 42.40 15.93 -0.14
CA VAL A 248 43.63 16.02 -0.96
C VAL A 248 44.37 17.33 -0.65
N ALA A 249 43.65 18.45 -0.63
CA ALA A 249 44.25 19.76 -0.32
C ALA A 249 44.85 19.82 1.10
N LEU A 250 44.14 19.28 2.11
CA LEU A 250 44.59 19.23 3.50
C LEU A 250 45.85 18.34 3.66
N TYR A 251 45.87 17.17 3.01
CA TYR A 251 47.04 16.27 3.08
C TYR A 251 48.25 16.86 2.39
N MET A 252 48.06 17.44 1.20
CA MET A 252 49.14 18.13 0.50
C MET A 252 49.69 19.30 1.32
N MET A 253 48.83 20.05 1.99
CA MET A 253 49.23 21.09 2.92
C MET A 253 50.00 20.53 4.12
N PHE A 254 49.50 19.40 4.68
CA PHE A 254 50.17 18.71 5.80
C PHE A 254 51.57 18.25 5.40
N PHE A 255 51.77 17.61 4.24
CA PHE A 255 53.06 17.16 3.76
C PHE A 255 54.03 18.36 3.52
N ALA A 256 53.53 19.45 2.95
CA ALA A 256 54.29 20.65 2.76
C ALA A 256 54.74 21.29 4.09
N LEU A 257 53.84 21.34 5.09
CA LEU A 257 54.14 21.86 6.44
C LEU A 257 55.21 20.99 7.14
N ARG A 258 55.07 19.67 7.03
CA ARG A 258 56.00 18.70 7.59
C ARG A 258 57.41 18.81 6.97
N ALA A 259 57.51 19.14 5.69
CA ALA A 259 58.75 19.37 4.99
C ALA A 259 59.41 20.74 5.31
N GLY A 260 58.76 21.62 6.05
CA GLY A 260 59.24 22.96 6.37
C GLY A 260 58.81 24.05 5.38
N GLY A 261 57.82 23.80 4.54
CA GLY A 261 57.22 24.72 3.58
C GLY A 261 57.19 24.16 2.16
N ILE A 262 56.45 24.85 1.27
CA ILE A 262 56.24 24.38 -0.11
C ILE A 262 57.55 24.25 -0.90
N GLU A 263 58.49 25.20 -0.73
CA GLU A 263 59.78 25.17 -1.40
C GLU A 263 60.62 23.94 -0.94
N ALA A 264 60.69 23.71 0.36
CA ALA A 264 61.37 22.54 0.90
C ALA A 264 60.73 21.22 0.47
N TYR A 265 59.40 21.20 0.34
CA TYR A 265 58.64 20.04 -0.10
C TYR A 265 58.92 19.68 -1.58
N VAL A 266 58.98 20.66 -2.47
CA VAL A 266 59.31 20.43 -3.89
C VAL A 266 60.77 19.96 -4.04
N LEU A 267 61.67 20.39 -3.18
CA LEU A 267 63.08 19.96 -3.17
C LEU A 267 63.28 18.48 -2.75
N LEU A 268 62.27 17.81 -2.11
CA LEU A 268 62.31 16.37 -1.88
C LEU A 268 62.34 15.51 -3.12
N GLY A 269 62.07 16.11 -4.28
CA GLY A 269 62.06 15.44 -5.58
C GLY A 269 60.71 14.95 -6.03
N TRP A 270 60.50 14.92 -7.33
CA TRP A 270 59.19 14.56 -7.95
C TRP A 270 58.68 13.15 -7.58
N GLY A 271 59.59 12.21 -7.26
CA GLY A 271 59.24 10.86 -6.84
C GLY A 271 58.45 10.87 -5.50
N GLN A 272 58.95 11.62 -4.48
CA GLN A 272 58.26 11.70 -3.18
C GLN A 272 56.93 12.45 -3.30
N VAL A 273 56.93 13.56 -4.05
CA VAL A 273 55.70 14.33 -4.28
C VAL A 273 54.62 13.45 -4.94
N LEU A 274 54.97 12.60 -5.91
CA LEU A 274 54.07 11.70 -6.60
C LEU A 274 53.48 10.66 -5.63
N VAL A 275 54.30 10.08 -4.73
CA VAL A 275 53.87 9.13 -3.72
C VAL A 275 52.83 9.78 -2.77
N ASP A 276 53.15 10.97 -2.25
CA ASP A 276 52.30 11.71 -1.33
C ASP A 276 50.97 12.09 -2.00
N VAL A 277 50.98 12.46 -3.30
CA VAL A 277 49.75 12.72 -4.08
C VAL A 277 48.92 11.45 -4.25
N ILE A 278 49.56 10.31 -4.53
CA ILE A 278 48.85 9.03 -4.69
C ILE A 278 48.21 8.63 -3.36
N GLU A 279 48.90 8.81 -2.25
CA GLU A 279 48.41 8.54 -0.90
C GLU A 279 47.19 9.43 -0.57
N ALA A 280 47.29 10.73 -0.81
CA ALA A 280 46.19 11.68 -0.60
C ALA A 280 44.99 11.37 -1.47
N VAL A 281 45.21 11.01 -2.76
CA VAL A 281 44.13 10.65 -3.69
C VAL A 281 43.48 9.32 -3.31
N SER A 282 44.29 8.34 -2.85
CA SER A 282 43.73 7.06 -2.38
C SER A 282 42.82 7.26 -1.18
N LEU A 283 43.19 8.10 -0.21
CA LEU A 283 42.34 8.45 0.92
C LEU A 283 41.10 9.23 0.49
N ALA A 284 41.22 10.15 -0.44
CA ALA A 284 40.07 10.88 -0.99
C ALA A 284 39.06 9.96 -1.66
N ILE A 285 39.51 9.02 -2.50
CA ILE A 285 38.69 8.00 -3.12
C ILE A 285 37.95 7.18 -2.05
N LEU A 286 38.68 6.77 -1.04
CA LEU A 286 38.10 6.00 0.07
C LEU A 286 36.98 6.75 0.78
N ILE A 287 37.18 8.04 1.05
CA ILE A 287 36.18 8.89 1.71
C ILE A 287 34.95 9.13 0.81
N ILE A 288 35.16 9.30 -0.50
CA ILE A 288 34.05 9.39 -1.46
C ILE A 288 33.21 8.10 -1.39
N VAL A 289 33.88 6.95 -1.40
CA VAL A 289 33.20 5.63 -1.26
C VAL A 289 32.44 5.52 0.05
N CYS A 290 33.04 5.97 1.16
CA CYS A 290 32.39 5.94 2.48
C CYS A 290 31.19 6.89 2.59
N ALA A 291 31.16 7.97 1.83
CA ALA A 291 30.07 8.93 1.88
C ALA A 291 28.80 8.41 1.17
N VAL A 292 28.93 7.50 0.20
CA VAL A 292 27.77 7.00 -0.57
C VAL A 292 26.97 5.96 0.24
N PRO A 293 25.64 6.16 0.40
CA PRO A 293 24.81 5.27 1.24
C PRO A 293 24.36 4.02 0.47
N GLU A 294 25.21 3.01 0.33
CA GLU A 294 24.92 1.76 -0.39
C GLU A 294 23.80 0.93 0.25
N GLY A 295 23.64 0.99 1.57
CA GLY A 295 22.60 0.28 2.30
C GLY A 295 21.16 0.80 2.05
N LEU A 296 21.02 2.01 1.46
CA LEU A 296 19.71 2.65 1.33
C LEU A 296 18.76 1.96 0.35
N PRO A 297 19.17 1.58 -0.87
CA PRO A 297 18.31 0.82 -1.79
C PRO A 297 17.89 -0.54 -1.21
N LEU A 298 18.82 -1.24 -0.57
CA LEU A 298 18.56 -2.50 0.11
C LEU A 298 17.54 -2.32 1.24
N MET A 299 17.69 -1.27 2.05
CA MET A 299 16.76 -0.91 3.12
C MET A 299 15.35 -0.71 2.59
N ILE A 300 15.19 0.04 1.50
CA ILE A 300 13.88 0.31 0.88
C ILE A 300 13.22 -1.02 0.47
N SER A 301 13.95 -1.87 -0.25
CA SER A 301 13.43 -3.17 -0.72
C SER A 301 12.99 -4.05 0.44
N ILE A 302 13.81 -4.21 1.47
CA ILE A 302 13.50 -5.04 2.65
C ILE A 302 12.28 -4.52 3.39
N VAL A 303 12.21 -3.20 3.64
CA VAL A 303 11.11 -2.59 4.38
C VAL A 303 9.79 -2.70 3.61
N LEU A 304 9.82 -2.45 2.30
CA LEU A 304 8.64 -2.59 1.44
C LEU A 304 8.14 -4.04 1.43
N MET A 305 9.02 -5.01 1.17
CA MET A 305 8.68 -6.43 1.12
C MET A 305 8.00 -6.90 2.41
N GLN A 306 8.64 -6.65 3.55
CA GLN A 306 8.14 -7.14 4.83
C GLN A 306 6.82 -6.51 5.23
N ASN A 307 6.66 -5.21 5.00
CA ASN A 307 5.40 -4.54 5.31
C ASN A 307 4.30 -4.96 4.34
N THR A 308 4.59 -5.17 3.05
CA THR A 308 3.62 -5.73 2.08
C THR A 308 3.11 -7.09 2.52
N SER A 309 3.99 -7.99 2.99
CA SER A 309 3.58 -9.30 3.50
C SER A 309 2.70 -9.20 4.76
N ARG A 310 3.03 -8.28 5.68
CA ARG A 310 2.21 -8.01 6.88
C ARG A 310 0.87 -7.40 6.53
N MET A 311 0.83 -6.50 5.55
CA MET A 311 -0.41 -5.87 5.08
C MET A 311 -1.35 -6.89 4.44
N LEU A 312 -0.82 -7.82 3.64
CA LEU A 312 -1.61 -8.87 3.02
C LEU A 312 -2.31 -9.76 4.08
N SER A 313 -1.61 -10.09 5.18
CA SER A 313 -2.20 -10.86 6.29
C SER A 313 -3.31 -10.11 7.04
N ARG A 314 -3.47 -8.80 6.79
CA ARG A 314 -4.51 -7.93 7.34
C ARG A 314 -5.55 -7.47 6.31
N GLY A 315 -5.69 -8.20 5.22
CA GLY A 315 -6.69 -7.90 4.20
C GLY A 315 -6.32 -6.76 3.25
N VAL A 316 -5.06 -6.33 3.21
CA VAL A 316 -4.58 -5.24 2.35
C VAL A 316 -3.63 -5.80 1.29
N LEU A 317 -4.07 -5.86 0.05
CA LEU A 317 -3.27 -6.29 -1.09
C LEU A 317 -2.64 -5.07 -1.78
N VAL A 318 -1.33 -5.00 -1.77
CA VAL A 318 -0.59 -3.95 -2.45
C VAL A 318 -0.33 -4.36 -3.90
N ARG A 319 -0.81 -3.59 -4.84
CA ARG A 319 -0.54 -3.78 -6.28
C ARG A 319 0.66 -2.99 -6.77
N ARG A 320 0.82 -1.77 -6.24
CA ARG A 320 1.97 -0.90 -6.54
C ARG A 320 2.65 -0.49 -5.22
N ALA A 321 3.94 -0.76 -5.12
CA ALA A 321 4.70 -0.47 -3.91
C ALA A 321 4.68 1.03 -3.53
N VAL A 322 4.60 1.91 -4.52
CA VAL A 322 4.43 3.36 -4.37
C VAL A 322 3.22 3.72 -3.51
N GLY A 323 2.11 2.98 -3.65
CA GLY A 323 0.86 3.23 -2.94
C GLY A 323 1.01 3.13 -1.42
N ILE A 324 1.85 2.22 -0.91
CA ILE A 324 2.02 2.05 0.55
C ILE A 324 2.63 3.30 1.18
N GLU A 325 3.70 3.78 0.57
CA GLU A 325 4.42 4.95 1.05
C GLU A 325 3.52 6.18 1.03
N THR A 326 2.81 6.35 -0.09
CA THR A 326 1.91 7.49 -0.30
C THR A 326 0.75 7.45 0.70
N ALA A 327 0.23 6.26 1.04
CA ALA A 327 -0.77 6.09 2.08
C ALA A 327 -0.32 6.65 3.44
N GLY A 328 0.96 6.45 3.80
CA GLY A 328 1.53 7.02 5.03
C GLY A 328 1.63 8.55 5.06
N ALA A 329 1.68 9.18 3.89
CA ALA A 329 1.84 10.62 3.73
C ALA A 329 0.51 11.37 3.52
N LEU A 330 -0.64 10.70 3.52
CA LEU A 330 -1.95 11.27 3.21
C LEU A 330 -2.28 12.51 4.05
N ASN A 331 -2.76 13.55 3.37
CA ASN A 331 -3.33 14.75 3.97
C ASN A 331 -4.87 14.71 3.93
N ILE A 332 -5.44 14.19 2.83
CA ILE A 332 -6.88 14.09 2.62
C ILE A 332 -7.22 12.74 1.97
N LEU A 333 -8.31 12.14 2.44
CA LEU A 333 -8.87 10.90 1.91
C LEU A 333 -10.31 11.17 1.47
N PHE A 334 -10.55 11.08 0.18
CA PHE A 334 -11.90 11.03 -0.38
C PHE A 334 -12.38 9.59 -0.33
N SER A 335 -13.44 9.36 0.41
CA SER A 335 -13.97 8.00 0.60
C SER A 335 -15.35 7.88 -0.05
N ASP A 336 -15.49 6.86 -0.89
CA ASP A 336 -16.84 6.47 -1.31
C ASP A 336 -17.66 5.98 -0.11
N LYS A 337 -18.97 6.12 -0.18
CA LYS A 337 -19.88 5.70 0.88
C LYS A 337 -20.09 4.18 0.84
N THR A 338 -20.56 3.71 -0.33
CA THR A 338 -21.06 2.34 -0.52
C THR A 338 -19.93 1.33 -0.49
N GLY A 339 -20.13 0.23 0.23
CA GLY A 339 -19.12 -0.84 0.33
C GLY A 339 -17.87 -0.49 1.12
N THR A 340 -17.63 0.79 1.45
CA THR A 340 -16.45 1.28 2.20
C THR A 340 -16.81 1.72 3.61
N ILE A 341 -17.59 2.81 3.74
CA ILE A 341 -18.07 3.31 5.04
C ILE A 341 -19.28 2.49 5.49
N THR A 342 -20.13 2.12 4.54
CA THR A 342 -21.31 1.28 4.77
C THR A 342 -21.07 -0.15 4.31
N GLY A 343 -21.99 -1.05 4.66
CA GLY A 343 -21.89 -2.47 4.31
C GLY A 343 -22.01 -2.77 2.82
N GLY A 344 -22.51 -1.83 2.01
CA GLY A 344 -22.80 -2.01 0.59
C GLY A 344 -24.02 -2.90 0.33
N ARG A 345 -24.72 -3.30 1.40
CA ARG A 345 -25.93 -4.11 1.35
C ARG A 345 -27.01 -3.48 2.20
N LEU A 346 -28.24 -3.45 1.67
CA LEU A 346 -29.39 -3.06 2.47
C LEU A 346 -29.60 -4.06 3.60
N SER A 347 -29.84 -3.56 4.80
CA SER A 347 -30.19 -4.35 5.99
C SER A 347 -31.39 -3.75 6.69
N VAL A 348 -32.16 -4.58 7.38
CA VAL A 348 -33.22 -4.11 8.26
C VAL A 348 -32.57 -3.61 9.55
N VAL A 349 -32.71 -2.31 9.81
CA VAL A 349 -32.19 -1.68 11.04
C VAL A 349 -33.12 -2.00 12.22
N GLU A 350 -34.44 -1.85 12.02
CA GLU A 350 -35.43 -2.14 13.04
C GLU A 350 -36.82 -2.39 12.41
N PHE A 351 -37.65 -3.11 13.13
CA PHE A 351 -39.06 -3.24 12.86
C PHE A 351 -39.86 -2.34 13.81
N PHE A 352 -41.00 -1.83 13.35
CA PHE A 352 -41.91 -1.05 14.19
C PHE A 352 -43.37 -1.29 13.82
N THR A 353 -44.26 -1.03 14.76
CA THR A 353 -45.68 -1.17 14.60
C THR A 353 -46.38 0.15 14.22
N ALA A 354 -47.64 0.13 13.89
CA ALA A 354 -48.39 1.32 13.45
C ALA A 354 -48.53 2.42 14.52
N ASP A 355 -48.39 2.06 15.79
CA ASP A 355 -48.37 3.00 16.93
C ASP A 355 -46.95 3.59 17.19
N GLY A 356 -46.00 3.28 16.34
CA GLY A 356 -44.63 3.75 16.46
C GLY A 356 -43.75 2.95 17.43
N THR A 357 -44.27 1.86 18.03
CA THR A 357 -43.46 1.02 18.95
C THR A 357 -42.36 0.32 18.17
N VAL A 358 -41.10 0.60 18.54
CA VAL A 358 -39.93 -0.03 17.98
C VAL A 358 -39.72 -1.42 18.57
N CYS A 359 -39.62 -2.41 17.68
CA CYS A 359 -39.52 -3.83 18.06
C CYS A 359 -38.10 -4.42 17.90
N GLY A 360 -37.14 -3.62 17.39
CA GLY A 360 -35.76 -4.04 17.14
C GLY A 360 -35.58 -4.94 15.91
N ALA A 361 -34.31 -5.18 15.52
CA ALA A 361 -33.97 -6.00 14.36
C ALA A 361 -34.22 -7.50 14.59
N ASP A 362 -34.18 -7.96 15.82
CA ASP A 362 -34.27 -9.38 16.21
C ASP A 362 -35.74 -9.82 16.46
N LEU A 363 -36.73 -8.96 16.19
CA LEU A 363 -38.14 -9.30 16.35
C LEU A 363 -38.51 -10.67 15.74
N LEU A 364 -37.96 -10.97 14.58
CA LEU A 364 -38.25 -12.21 13.86
C LEU A 364 -37.64 -13.47 14.48
N ALA A 365 -36.73 -13.35 15.43
CA ALA A 365 -36.21 -14.45 16.24
C ALA A 365 -37.14 -14.83 17.40
N GLY A 366 -38.05 -13.92 17.81
CA GLY A 366 -39.01 -14.11 18.86
C GLY A 366 -40.21 -14.99 18.49
N GLU A 367 -40.99 -15.43 19.48
CA GLU A 367 -42.19 -16.26 19.25
C GLU A 367 -43.51 -15.49 19.45
N THR A 368 -43.50 -14.17 19.31
CA THR A 368 -44.69 -13.34 19.40
C THR A 368 -45.65 -13.55 18.20
N ALA A 369 -46.92 -13.28 18.40
CA ALA A 369 -47.92 -13.36 17.31
C ALA A 369 -47.55 -12.41 16.14
N LEU A 370 -47.06 -11.20 16.46
CA LEU A 370 -46.60 -10.24 15.51
C LEU A 370 -45.41 -10.81 14.69
N ALA A 371 -44.38 -11.38 15.34
CA ALA A 371 -43.24 -12.01 14.67
C ALA A 371 -43.68 -13.15 13.74
N ALA A 372 -44.62 -13.98 14.18
CA ALA A 372 -45.14 -15.08 13.36
C ALA A 372 -45.85 -14.58 12.09
N GLN A 373 -46.60 -13.47 12.16
CA GLN A 373 -47.25 -12.86 11.01
C GLN A 373 -46.23 -12.21 10.05
N LEU A 374 -45.26 -11.48 10.59
CA LEU A 374 -44.17 -10.88 9.79
C LEU A 374 -43.33 -11.95 9.09
N ARG A 375 -42.95 -13.04 9.77
CA ARG A 375 -42.21 -14.15 9.14
C ARG A 375 -42.95 -14.69 7.90
N ARG A 376 -44.31 -14.89 7.99
CA ARG A 376 -45.11 -15.35 6.84
C ARG A 376 -45.16 -14.30 5.73
N ALA A 377 -45.40 -13.02 6.07
CA ALA A 377 -45.47 -11.95 5.10
C ALA A 377 -44.15 -11.74 4.36
N ILE A 378 -43.01 -11.94 5.03
CA ILE A 378 -41.68 -11.86 4.42
C ILE A 378 -41.39 -13.14 3.63
N GLY A 379 -41.42 -14.30 4.29
CA GLY A 379 -40.85 -15.53 3.73
C GLY A 379 -41.76 -16.15 2.63
N ARG A 380 -43.04 -15.83 2.59
CA ARG A 380 -43.95 -16.36 1.58
C ARG A 380 -44.25 -15.37 0.43
N ASN A 381 -44.04 -14.09 0.68
CA ASN A 381 -44.20 -13.05 -0.34
C ASN A 381 -42.83 -12.49 -0.74
N THR A 382 -41.96 -13.33 -1.33
CA THR A 382 -40.62 -12.96 -1.73
C THR A 382 -40.20 -13.62 -3.05
N ALA A 383 -39.35 -12.96 -3.80
CA ALA A 383 -38.66 -13.51 -4.97
C ALA A 383 -37.20 -13.94 -4.63
N SER A 384 -36.78 -13.76 -3.39
CA SER A 384 -35.47 -14.14 -2.91
C SER A 384 -35.46 -15.52 -2.23
N MET A 385 -34.38 -16.25 -2.28
CA MET A 385 -34.20 -17.55 -1.61
C MET A 385 -32.76 -17.69 -1.07
N TYR A 386 -32.60 -18.59 -0.10
CA TYR A 386 -31.25 -19.01 0.34
C TYR A 386 -30.69 -20.07 -0.60
N ASP A 387 -29.45 -19.93 -1.02
CA ASP A 387 -28.69 -20.94 -1.74
C ASP A 387 -28.08 -21.98 -0.77
N GLU A 388 -27.34 -22.95 -1.29
CA GLU A 388 -26.67 -24.00 -0.50
C GLU A 388 -25.56 -23.43 0.40
N SER A 389 -25.02 -22.26 0.08
CA SER A 389 -24.00 -21.56 0.86
C SER A 389 -24.56 -20.71 2.02
N GLY A 390 -25.89 -20.61 2.15
CA GLY A 390 -26.55 -19.75 3.10
C GLY A 390 -26.60 -18.26 2.66
N THR A 391 -26.37 -18.00 1.38
CA THR A 391 -26.45 -16.66 0.80
C THR A 391 -27.83 -16.43 0.19
N VAL A 392 -28.41 -15.23 0.38
CA VAL A 392 -29.68 -14.88 -0.24
C VAL A 392 -29.45 -14.47 -1.69
N VAL A 393 -30.12 -15.15 -2.61
CA VAL A 393 -30.06 -14.92 -4.06
C VAL A 393 -31.45 -14.62 -4.63
N GLY A 394 -31.49 -13.92 -5.77
CA GLY A 394 -32.73 -13.51 -6.42
C GLY A 394 -33.41 -12.34 -5.74
N GLY A 395 -34.52 -11.88 -6.31
CA GLY A 395 -35.29 -10.72 -5.84
C GLY A 395 -34.51 -9.39 -5.98
N ASN A 396 -35.11 -8.32 -5.48
CA ASN A 396 -34.47 -7.02 -5.42
C ASN A 396 -33.72 -6.82 -4.08
N PRO A 397 -32.81 -5.82 -3.97
CA PRO A 397 -32.04 -5.60 -2.76
C PRO A 397 -32.86 -5.40 -1.47
N THR A 398 -34.07 -4.82 -1.57
CA THR A 398 -34.99 -4.67 -0.43
C THR A 398 -35.59 -6.01 0.00
N ASP A 399 -35.91 -6.88 -0.96
CA ASP A 399 -36.35 -8.26 -0.73
C ASP A 399 -35.24 -9.08 -0.04
N GLN A 400 -34.02 -8.96 -0.52
CA GLN A 400 -32.87 -9.62 0.09
C GLN A 400 -32.64 -9.16 1.54
N ALA A 401 -32.75 -7.85 1.83
CA ALA A 401 -32.58 -7.30 3.16
C ALA A 401 -33.56 -7.92 4.19
N VAL A 402 -34.85 -8.01 3.83
CA VAL A 402 -35.85 -8.61 4.74
C VAL A 402 -35.71 -10.13 4.84
N MET A 403 -35.20 -10.81 3.81
CA MET A 403 -34.88 -12.24 3.85
C MET A 403 -33.69 -12.53 4.74
N TYR A 404 -32.64 -11.71 4.74
CA TYR A 404 -31.55 -11.83 5.69
C TYR A 404 -32.03 -11.61 7.14
N ALA A 405 -32.90 -10.62 7.36
CA ALA A 405 -33.52 -10.40 8.68
C ALA A 405 -34.40 -11.57 9.12
N LEU A 406 -35.09 -12.24 8.18
CA LEU A 406 -35.87 -13.45 8.48
C LEU A 406 -34.96 -14.59 8.97
N GLY A 407 -33.80 -14.74 8.37
CA GLY A 407 -32.82 -15.80 8.67
C GLY A 407 -33.20 -17.16 8.05
N GLU A 408 -32.17 -17.93 7.71
CA GLU A 408 -32.30 -19.22 7.03
C GLU A 408 -33.15 -20.22 7.80
N LYS A 409 -32.97 -20.27 9.15
CA LYS A 409 -33.74 -21.18 10.04
C LYS A 409 -35.24 -20.94 9.94
N ASN A 410 -35.68 -19.67 9.99
CA ASN A 410 -37.09 -19.31 9.88
C ASN A 410 -37.64 -19.56 8.48
N CYS A 411 -36.82 -19.33 7.45
CA CYS A 411 -37.16 -19.61 6.06
C CYS A 411 -37.41 -21.12 5.85
N ARG A 412 -36.51 -21.98 6.33
CA ARG A 412 -36.68 -23.45 6.27
C ARG A 412 -37.91 -23.92 7.08
N ALA A 413 -38.11 -23.35 8.27
CA ALA A 413 -39.28 -23.69 9.10
C ALA A 413 -40.59 -23.34 8.37
N LEU A 414 -40.68 -22.17 7.71
CA LEU A 414 -41.83 -21.82 6.88
C LEU A 414 -42.00 -22.77 5.69
N GLN A 415 -40.92 -23.19 5.01
CA GLN A 415 -40.98 -24.15 3.89
C GLN A 415 -41.60 -25.48 4.33
N ALA A 416 -41.35 -25.94 5.53
CA ALA A 416 -41.92 -27.17 6.09
C ALA A 416 -43.36 -27.00 6.58
N ASP A 417 -43.85 -25.76 6.77
CA ASP A 417 -45.23 -25.50 7.20
C ASP A 417 -46.22 -25.57 6.02
N GLU A 418 -46.91 -26.70 5.91
CA GLU A 418 -47.90 -26.94 4.86
C GLU A 418 -49.05 -25.91 4.88
N THR A 419 -49.39 -25.34 6.06
CA THR A 419 -50.44 -24.33 6.18
C THR A 419 -50.05 -22.97 5.62
N SER A 420 -48.78 -22.81 5.29
CA SER A 420 -48.20 -21.60 4.69
C SER A 420 -47.84 -21.77 3.23
N GLN A 421 -48.32 -22.78 2.54
CA GLN A 421 -48.14 -22.93 1.07
C GLN A 421 -48.80 -21.78 0.31
N VAL A 422 -48.09 -21.33 -0.73
CA VAL A 422 -48.50 -20.21 -1.57
C VAL A 422 -49.37 -20.73 -2.73
N GLY A 423 -50.58 -20.18 -2.87
CA GLY A 423 -51.46 -20.38 -4.01
C GLY A 423 -51.07 -19.42 -5.14
N GLN A 424 -51.73 -18.31 -5.24
CA GLN A 424 -51.42 -17.27 -6.23
C GLN A 424 -50.35 -16.31 -5.69
N ARG A 425 -49.54 -15.77 -6.58
CA ARG A 425 -48.50 -14.77 -6.24
C ARG A 425 -48.42 -13.69 -7.31
N GLN A 426 -48.24 -12.44 -6.86
CA GLN A 426 -47.86 -11.32 -7.70
C GLN A 426 -46.53 -10.76 -7.19
N THR A 427 -45.56 -10.76 -8.06
CA THR A 427 -44.23 -10.17 -7.77
C THR A 427 -44.31 -8.64 -7.76
N PHE A 428 -43.35 -8.01 -7.09
CA PHE A 428 -43.21 -6.55 -7.04
C PHE A 428 -43.04 -5.98 -8.46
N ASN A 429 -43.75 -4.89 -8.75
CA ASN A 429 -43.47 -4.03 -9.89
C ASN A 429 -43.48 -2.54 -9.47
N SER A 430 -42.76 -1.72 -10.21
CA SER A 430 -42.58 -0.30 -9.89
C SER A 430 -43.85 0.54 -10.11
N VAL A 431 -44.82 0.05 -10.85
CA VAL A 431 -46.07 0.76 -11.12
C VAL A 431 -47.00 0.62 -9.91
N ASN A 432 -47.21 -0.61 -9.43
CA ASN A 432 -48.10 -0.90 -8.30
C ASN A 432 -47.44 -0.69 -6.95
N LYS A 433 -46.11 -0.74 -6.90
CA LYS A 433 -45.27 -0.58 -5.69
C LYS A 433 -45.54 -1.57 -4.55
N PHE A 434 -46.12 -2.72 -4.83
CA PHE A 434 -46.33 -3.79 -3.86
C PHE A 434 -46.21 -5.18 -4.51
N SER A 435 -46.07 -6.19 -3.67
CA SER A 435 -46.20 -7.62 -3.97
C SER A 435 -47.21 -8.28 -3.04
N GLN A 436 -47.80 -9.37 -3.49
CA GLN A 436 -48.77 -10.11 -2.70
C GLN A 436 -48.65 -11.62 -2.93
N ALA A 437 -49.08 -12.39 -1.93
CA ALA A 437 -49.12 -13.84 -2.02
C ALA A 437 -50.33 -14.38 -1.25
N GLU A 438 -51.09 -15.29 -1.86
CA GLU A 438 -52.20 -15.97 -1.23
C GLU A 438 -51.73 -17.18 -0.45
N LEU A 439 -52.26 -17.36 0.78
CA LEU A 439 -52.05 -18.51 1.64
C LEU A 439 -53.41 -19.24 1.83
N PRO A 440 -53.80 -20.13 0.88
CA PRO A 440 -55.17 -20.67 0.82
C PRO A 440 -55.56 -21.45 2.06
N ALA A 441 -54.65 -22.22 2.66
CA ALA A 441 -54.93 -23.01 3.87
C ALA A 441 -55.24 -22.13 5.11
N ARG A 442 -54.84 -20.84 5.07
CA ARG A 442 -55.16 -19.86 6.11
C ARG A 442 -56.24 -18.86 5.73
N GLY A 443 -56.69 -18.90 4.49
CA GLY A 443 -57.71 -17.97 3.96
C GLY A 443 -57.24 -16.51 3.98
N ILE A 444 -55.97 -16.22 3.79
CA ILE A 444 -55.44 -14.85 3.81
C ILE A 444 -54.54 -14.55 2.59
N VAL A 445 -54.48 -13.28 2.23
CA VAL A 445 -53.53 -12.73 1.27
C VAL A 445 -52.54 -11.83 2.05
N VAL A 446 -51.26 -12.06 1.91
CA VAL A 446 -50.24 -11.25 2.53
C VAL A 446 -49.64 -10.24 1.55
N TYR A 447 -49.43 -9.02 2.01
CA TYR A 447 -48.92 -7.89 1.22
C TYR A 447 -47.58 -7.43 1.75
N LYS A 448 -46.74 -6.93 0.81
CA LYS A 448 -45.49 -6.25 1.11
C LYS A 448 -45.26 -5.15 0.09
N GLY A 449 -45.07 -3.91 0.53
CA GLY A 449 -44.94 -2.79 -0.42
C GLY A 449 -44.65 -1.45 0.24
N ALA A 450 -44.79 -0.42 -0.61
CA ALA A 450 -44.60 0.96 -0.16
C ALA A 450 -45.71 1.33 0.87
N PRO A 451 -45.37 2.00 1.98
CA PRO A 451 -46.29 2.37 3.05
C PRO A 451 -47.55 3.08 2.50
N GLU A 452 -47.38 4.05 1.62
CA GLU A 452 -48.49 4.84 1.05
C GLU A 452 -49.54 3.98 0.33
N VAL A 453 -49.16 2.84 -0.21
CA VAL A 453 -50.08 1.94 -0.93
C VAL A 453 -50.89 1.11 0.02
N LEU A 454 -50.27 0.60 1.10
CA LEU A 454 -50.96 -0.23 2.07
C LEU A 454 -51.84 0.61 3.01
N LEU A 455 -51.32 1.79 3.47
CA LEU A 455 -52.06 2.72 4.33
C LEU A 455 -53.37 3.19 3.67
N ALA A 456 -53.37 3.45 2.37
CA ALA A 456 -54.57 3.90 1.63
C ALA A 456 -55.72 2.89 1.68
N ARG A 457 -55.48 1.65 2.09
CA ARG A 457 -56.45 0.55 2.13
C ARG A 457 -56.67 -0.05 3.50
N ALA A 458 -55.73 0.20 4.45
CA ALA A 458 -55.79 -0.38 5.79
C ALA A 458 -56.68 0.43 6.73
N GLN A 459 -57.49 -0.25 7.52
CA GLN A 459 -58.33 0.34 8.57
C GLN A 459 -57.84 -0.02 9.99
N TYR A 460 -57.09 -1.11 10.14
CA TYR A 460 -56.59 -1.65 11.38
C TYR A 460 -55.11 -2.02 11.26
N ALA A 461 -54.43 -2.14 12.37
CA ALA A 461 -53.07 -2.59 12.48
C ALA A 461 -52.91 -3.56 13.62
N LEU A 462 -51.77 -4.31 13.62
CA LEU A 462 -51.37 -5.10 14.77
C LEU A 462 -50.57 -4.24 15.76
N ASP A 463 -50.85 -4.39 17.04
CA ASP A 463 -49.96 -3.89 18.10
C ASP A 463 -48.76 -4.82 18.32
N ALA A 464 -47.84 -4.45 19.21
CA ALA A 464 -46.66 -5.26 19.54
C ALA A 464 -47.00 -6.64 20.14
N ALA A 465 -48.18 -6.83 20.73
CA ALA A 465 -48.70 -8.12 21.18
C ALA A 465 -49.32 -8.97 20.08
N GLY A 466 -49.62 -8.37 18.91
CA GLY A 466 -50.25 -9.01 17.76
C GLY A 466 -51.79 -8.93 17.78
N ASN A 467 -52.39 -8.01 18.54
CA ASN A 467 -53.84 -7.76 18.56
C ASN A 467 -54.17 -6.76 17.47
N VAL A 468 -55.38 -6.92 16.86
CA VAL A 468 -55.90 -5.99 15.89
C VAL A 468 -56.46 -4.76 16.58
N VAL A 469 -55.87 -3.59 16.32
CA VAL A 469 -56.24 -2.31 16.92
C VAL A 469 -56.43 -1.23 15.84
N PRO A 470 -57.29 -0.20 16.08
CA PRO A 470 -57.29 0.98 15.23
C PRO A 470 -55.96 1.73 15.38
N TYR A 471 -55.55 2.43 14.33
CA TYR A 471 -54.29 3.22 14.33
C TYR A 471 -54.56 4.65 13.84
N ASP A 472 -53.69 5.57 14.23
CA ASP A 472 -53.69 6.95 13.75
C ASP A 472 -52.84 7.05 12.50
N ALA A 473 -53.45 7.30 11.34
CA ALA A 473 -52.77 7.36 10.05
C ALA A 473 -51.85 8.58 9.92
N ASP A 474 -52.19 9.70 10.59
CA ASP A 474 -51.39 10.92 10.54
C ASP A 474 -50.14 10.78 11.40
N ALA A 475 -50.24 10.28 12.62
CA ALA A 475 -49.11 9.98 13.49
C ALA A 475 -48.17 8.93 12.88
N LEU A 476 -48.74 7.91 12.22
CA LEU A 476 -47.93 6.90 11.51
C LEU A 476 -47.20 7.50 10.31
N THR A 477 -47.84 8.41 9.56
CA THR A 477 -47.22 9.10 8.44
C THR A 477 -46.06 9.98 8.92
N GLU A 478 -46.20 10.69 10.06
CA GLU A 478 -45.10 11.45 10.68
C GLU A 478 -43.93 10.51 11.09
N THR A 479 -44.26 9.35 11.68
CA THR A 479 -43.24 8.34 12.04
C THR A 479 -42.47 7.86 10.80
N ILE A 480 -43.17 7.53 9.70
CA ILE A 480 -42.57 7.09 8.44
C ILE A 480 -41.68 8.19 7.85
N ASN A 481 -42.11 9.45 7.92
CA ASN A 481 -41.31 10.59 7.45
C ASN A 481 -40.06 10.78 8.32
N ALA A 482 -40.14 10.61 9.62
CA ALA A 482 -38.99 10.66 10.51
C ALA A 482 -37.94 9.58 10.16
N TYR A 483 -38.36 8.39 9.76
CA TYR A 483 -37.45 7.35 9.25
C TYR A 483 -36.84 7.75 7.89
N ALA A 484 -37.63 8.35 7.01
CA ALA A 484 -37.14 8.85 5.71
C ALA A 484 -36.09 9.98 5.90
N GLU A 485 -36.27 10.87 6.89
CA GLU A 485 -35.28 11.90 7.23
C GLU A 485 -33.97 11.30 7.76
N ARG A 486 -34.03 10.13 8.39
CA ARG A 486 -32.87 9.34 8.82
C ARG A 486 -32.30 8.48 7.67
N ALA A 487 -32.72 8.73 6.42
CA ALA A 487 -32.30 8.01 5.23
C ALA A 487 -32.65 6.50 5.22
N MET A 488 -33.70 6.12 5.91
CA MET A 488 -34.20 4.76 5.93
C MET A 488 -35.35 4.61 4.95
N ARG A 489 -35.35 3.54 4.18
CA ARG A 489 -36.48 3.12 3.37
C ARG A 489 -37.41 2.32 4.27
N VAL A 490 -38.70 2.73 4.34
CA VAL A 490 -39.68 2.00 5.08
C VAL A 490 -40.45 1.06 4.13
N LEU A 491 -40.56 -0.20 4.54
CA LEU A 491 -41.32 -1.25 3.85
C LEU A 491 -42.49 -1.69 4.76
N ALA A 492 -43.72 -1.59 4.28
CA ALA A 492 -44.91 -1.99 5.01
C ALA A 492 -45.31 -3.44 4.70
N PHE A 493 -45.86 -4.10 5.71
CA PHE A 493 -46.43 -5.44 5.62
C PHE A 493 -47.89 -5.43 6.08
N GLY A 494 -48.71 -6.19 5.38
CA GLY A 494 -50.13 -6.31 5.72
C GLY A 494 -50.73 -7.67 5.33
N TYR A 495 -51.94 -7.97 5.78
CA TYR A 495 -52.72 -9.11 5.34
C TYR A 495 -54.18 -8.75 5.21
N SER A 496 -54.92 -9.52 4.42
CA SER A 496 -56.39 -9.42 4.23
C SER A 496 -56.97 -10.80 4.25
N ALA A 497 -58.22 -10.94 4.75
CA ALA A 497 -59.01 -12.15 4.70
C ALA A 497 -59.85 -12.27 3.39
N SER A 498 -59.88 -11.23 2.57
CA SER A 498 -60.55 -11.23 1.28
C SER A 498 -59.74 -11.99 0.21
N PRO A 499 -60.41 -12.51 -0.85
CA PRO A 499 -59.78 -13.27 -1.90
C PRO A 499 -58.68 -12.46 -2.64
N PHE A 500 -57.70 -13.17 -3.20
CA PHE A 500 -56.63 -12.59 -4.03
C PHE A 500 -57.19 -11.83 -5.23
N ARG A 501 -56.73 -10.59 -5.44
CA ARG A 501 -57.03 -9.74 -6.58
C ARG A 501 -55.78 -9.25 -7.23
N THR A 502 -55.58 -9.52 -8.51
CA THR A 502 -54.39 -9.10 -9.24
C THR A 502 -54.33 -7.57 -9.33
N ASN A 503 -53.15 -6.99 -9.02
CA ASN A 503 -52.86 -5.55 -9.06
C ASN A 503 -53.73 -4.68 -8.11
N GLU A 504 -54.35 -5.24 -7.11
CA GLU A 504 -55.18 -4.50 -6.16
C GLU A 504 -54.88 -4.96 -4.70
N VAL A 505 -54.79 -3.99 -3.78
CA VAL A 505 -54.79 -4.25 -2.35
C VAL A 505 -56.22 -4.21 -1.82
N ASN A 506 -56.61 -5.24 -1.09
CA ASN A 506 -57.98 -5.36 -0.56
C ASN A 506 -58.30 -4.27 0.47
N ALA A 507 -59.52 -3.80 0.52
CA ALA A 507 -59.95 -2.73 1.44
C ALA A 507 -60.03 -3.11 2.91
N ASP A 508 -60.04 -4.42 3.25
CA ASP A 508 -60.00 -4.98 4.58
C ASP A 508 -58.57 -5.30 5.07
N THR A 509 -57.54 -4.68 4.45
CA THR A 509 -56.15 -4.91 4.82
C THR A 509 -55.90 -4.46 6.24
N VAL A 510 -55.24 -5.35 7.03
CA VAL A 510 -54.71 -5.08 8.37
C VAL A 510 -53.19 -4.93 8.24
N LEU A 511 -52.61 -3.85 8.73
CA LEU A 511 -51.18 -3.65 8.77
C LEU A 511 -50.54 -4.59 9.80
N ILE A 512 -49.49 -5.31 9.43
CA ILE A 512 -48.78 -6.17 10.35
C ILE A 512 -47.68 -5.35 11.06
N GLY A 513 -46.93 -4.54 10.30
CA GLY A 513 -45.84 -3.73 10.81
C GLY A 513 -44.98 -3.21 9.67
N PHE A 514 -43.88 -2.62 10.01
CA PHE A 514 -42.96 -1.94 9.11
C PHE A 514 -41.51 -2.37 9.34
N ALA A 515 -40.73 -2.39 8.28
CA ALA A 515 -39.28 -2.55 8.36
C ALA A 515 -38.58 -1.26 7.89
N ALA A 516 -37.72 -0.70 8.72
CA ALA A 516 -36.82 0.38 8.37
C ALA A 516 -35.52 -0.21 7.82
N ILE A 517 -35.21 0.10 6.57
CA ILE A 517 -34.15 -0.54 5.82
C ILE A 517 -33.17 0.53 5.32
N ARG A 518 -31.88 0.34 5.54
CA ARG A 518 -30.84 1.15 4.91
C ARG A 518 -29.54 0.36 4.74
N ASP A 519 -28.61 0.92 3.99
CA ASP A 519 -27.22 0.50 3.96
C ASP A 519 -26.51 1.13 5.16
N ASP A 520 -26.32 0.35 6.21
CA ASP A 520 -25.86 0.87 7.52
C ASP A 520 -24.34 1.02 7.57
N VAL A 521 -23.90 1.94 8.45
CA VAL A 521 -22.47 2.18 8.70
C VAL A 521 -21.86 0.93 9.33
N ARG A 522 -20.73 0.49 8.81
CA ARG A 522 -19.98 -0.64 9.39
C ARG A 522 -19.59 -0.32 10.83
N PRO A 523 -19.73 -1.25 11.79
CA PRO A 523 -19.42 -0.99 13.21
C PRO A 523 -18.00 -0.46 13.43
N GLU A 524 -17.02 -0.95 12.65
CA GLU A 524 -15.62 -0.59 12.76
C GLU A 524 -15.29 0.74 12.07
N ALA A 525 -16.10 1.19 11.11
CA ALA A 525 -15.81 2.35 10.28
C ALA A 525 -15.71 3.63 11.12
N ARG A 526 -16.64 3.81 12.08
CA ARG A 526 -16.66 5.00 12.95
C ARG A 526 -15.37 5.16 13.75
N ALA A 527 -14.89 4.07 14.35
CA ALA A 527 -13.65 4.07 15.14
C ALA A 527 -12.44 4.33 14.23
N ALA A 528 -12.36 3.64 13.09
CA ALA A 528 -11.26 3.80 12.15
C ALA A 528 -11.20 5.20 11.52
N ILE A 529 -12.34 5.79 11.18
CA ILE A 529 -12.43 7.19 10.72
C ILE A 529 -11.92 8.15 11.80
N ALA A 530 -12.32 7.93 13.06
CA ALA A 530 -11.85 8.76 14.17
C ALA A 530 -10.32 8.69 14.35
N GLU A 531 -9.72 7.50 14.22
CA GLU A 531 -8.27 7.30 14.29
C GLU A 531 -7.55 7.98 13.11
N VAL A 532 -8.09 7.87 11.89
CA VAL A 532 -7.54 8.53 10.70
C VAL A 532 -7.61 10.05 10.83
N GLN A 533 -8.72 10.59 11.36
CA GLN A 533 -8.85 12.02 11.64
C GLN A 533 -7.90 12.48 12.75
N ALA A 534 -7.72 11.68 13.81
CA ALA A 534 -6.74 11.95 14.88
C ALA A 534 -5.30 11.94 14.34
N ALA A 535 -5.05 11.16 13.29
CA ALA A 535 -3.79 11.16 12.55
C ALA A 535 -3.56 12.43 11.70
N GLY A 536 -4.48 13.40 11.76
CA GLY A 536 -4.41 14.66 11.02
C GLY A 536 -4.82 14.56 9.56
N ILE A 537 -5.46 13.47 9.15
CA ILE A 537 -5.93 13.24 7.78
C ILE A 537 -7.40 13.67 7.70
N GLN A 538 -7.71 14.57 6.79
CA GLN A 538 -9.09 14.95 6.51
C GLN A 538 -9.78 13.81 5.76
N VAL A 539 -10.94 13.35 6.26
CA VAL A 539 -11.78 12.37 5.57
C VAL A 539 -13.01 13.07 5.01
N VAL A 540 -13.25 12.91 3.71
CA VAL A 540 -14.39 13.49 2.99
C VAL A 540 -15.16 12.36 2.31
N MET A 541 -16.44 12.21 2.67
CA MET A 541 -17.32 11.24 2.03
C MET A 541 -17.81 11.79 0.69
N VAL A 542 -17.73 10.98 -0.37
CA VAL A 542 -18.21 11.33 -1.71
C VAL A 542 -19.18 10.26 -2.16
N THR A 543 -20.44 10.64 -2.43
CA THR A 543 -21.49 9.67 -2.75
C THR A 543 -22.48 10.20 -3.81
N GLY A 544 -23.04 9.29 -4.60
CA GLY A 544 -24.17 9.57 -5.51
C GLY A 544 -25.52 9.76 -4.81
N ASP A 545 -25.61 9.48 -3.50
CA ASP A 545 -26.84 9.57 -2.72
C ASP A 545 -27.34 11.01 -2.57
N ARG A 546 -28.63 11.14 -2.20
CA ARG A 546 -29.24 12.43 -1.85
C ARG A 546 -28.54 13.03 -0.61
N ARG A 547 -28.59 14.37 -0.53
CA ARG A 547 -27.97 15.15 0.53
C ARG A 547 -28.38 14.68 1.93
N GLU A 548 -29.68 14.43 2.13
CA GLU A 548 -30.26 14.02 3.41
C GLU A 548 -29.67 12.67 3.87
N THR A 549 -29.65 11.71 2.96
CA THR A 549 -29.05 10.38 3.19
C THR A 549 -27.56 10.49 3.51
N ALA A 550 -26.83 11.28 2.72
CA ALA A 550 -25.40 11.47 2.90
C ALA A 550 -25.06 12.14 4.26
N VAL A 551 -25.85 13.13 4.67
CA VAL A 551 -25.70 13.81 5.97
C VAL A 551 -25.98 12.85 7.13
N ALA A 552 -27.05 12.03 7.06
CA ALA A 552 -27.37 11.06 8.10
C ALA A 552 -26.22 10.04 8.27
N ILE A 553 -25.76 9.43 7.18
CA ILE A 553 -24.65 8.47 7.21
C ILE A 553 -23.34 9.12 7.71
N ALA A 554 -23.06 10.36 7.28
CA ALA A 554 -21.85 11.07 7.73
C ALA A 554 -21.86 11.41 9.23
N ARG A 555 -23.03 11.69 9.80
CA ARG A 555 -23.19 11.87 11.26
C ARG A 555 -22.98 10.56 12.00
N ASP A 556 -23.59 9.48 11.53
CA ASP A 556 -23.45 8.16 12.13
C ASP A 556 -22.00 7.65 12.04
N ALA A 557 -21.31 7.91 10.94
CA ALA A 557 -19.90 7.59 10.75
C ALA A 557 -18.95 8.52 11.51
N GLY A 558 -19.44 9.62 12.12
CA GLY A 558 -18.63 10.60 12.86
C GLY A 558 -17.78 11.51 11.98
N LEU A 559 -18.17 11.70 10.72
CA LEU A 559 -17.55 12.65 9.79
C LEU A 559 -18.04 14.08 10.02
N LEU A 560 -19.32 14.24 10.35
CA LEU A 560 -19.94 15.52 10.71
C LEU A 560 -20.09 15.60 12.23
N ARG A 561 -19.36 16.53 12.87
CA ARG A 561 -19.27 16.67 14.34
C ARG A 561 -19.55 18.07 14.87
N ALA A 562 -19.27 19.10 14.06
CA ALA A 562 -19.30 20.49 14.51
C ALA A 562 -20.05 21.41 13.55
N ASP A 563 -20.56 22.53 14.08
CA ASP A 563 -21.09 23.62 13.29
C ASP A 563 -19.97 24.26 12.47
N GLY A 564 -20.17 24.40 11.15
CA GLY A 564 -19.19 24.93 10.20
C GLY A 564 -18.54 23.91 9.28
N GLU A 565 -18.81 22.59 9.49
CA GLU A 565 -18.42 21.55 8.56
C GLU A 565 -19.35 21.54 7.33
N LEU A 566 -18.75 21.47 6.14
CA LEU A 566 -19.46 21.75 4.89
C LEU A 566 -19.94 20.47 4.20
N VAL A 567 -21.18 20.56 3.71
CA VAL A 567 -21.80 19.55 2.84
C VAL A 567 -22.16 20.22 1.53
N LEU A 568 -21.59 19.73 0.42
CA LEU A 568 -21.87 20.24 -0.92
C LEU A 568 -22.58 19.16 -1.75
N THR A 569 -23.35 19.62 -2.75
CA THR A 569 -23.89 18.76 -3.80
C THR A 569 -23.11 18.98 -5.10
N SER A 570 -23.28 18.06 -6.08
CA SER A 570 -22.75 18.25 -7.43
C SER A 570 -23.16 19.60 -8.04
N SER A 571 -24.42 20.01 -7.80
CA SER A 571 -24.95 21.29 -8.28
C SER A 571 -24.22 22.49 -7.65
N ASP A 572 -23.89 22.41 -6.35
CA ASP A 572 -23.12 23.44 -5.66
C ASP A 572 -21.70 23.53 -6.24
N LEU A 573 -21.06 22.36 -6.45
CA LEU A 573 -19.73 22.28 -7.06
C LEU A 573 -19.69 22.82 -8.49
N ALA A 574 -20.74 22.59 -9.27
CA ALA A 574 -20.84 23.11 -10.64
C ALA A 574 -20.94 24.65 -10.70
N GLN A 575 -21.51 25.27 -9.68
CA GLN A 575 -21.64 26.74 -9.58
C GLN A 575 -20.36 27.41 -9.05
N MET A 576 -19.44 26.64 -8.48
CA MET A 576 -18.17 27.14 -7.91
C MET A 576 -17.04 27.03 -8.92
N ASP A 577 -16.23 28.09 -9.03
CA ASP A 577 -14.95 28.02 -9.72
C ASP A 577 -13.93 27.21 -8.90
N ASP A 578 -12.83 26.84 -9.52
CA ASP A 578 -11.80 26.02 -8.90
C ASP A 578 -11.19 26.68 -7.66
N ALA A 579 -11.02 28.02 -7.66
CA ALA A 579 -10.49 28.77 -6.53
C ALA A 579 -11.48 28.81 -5.35
N ALA A 580 -12.79 28.87 -5.62
CA ALA A 580 -13.81 28.81 -4.58
C ALA A 580 -13.85 27.42 -3.93
N VAL A 581 -13.77 26.36 -4.74
CA VAL A 581 -13.71 24.99 -4.21
C VAL A 581 -12.47 24.78 -3.34
N GLN A 582 -11.30 25.26 -3.77
CA GLN A 582 -10.07 25.16 -2.98
C GLN A 582 -10.18 25.89 -1.62
N ARG A 583 -10.86 27.03 -1.56
CA ARG A 583 -11.07 27.77 -0.29
C ARG A 583 -11.92 27.01 0.72
N VAL A 584 -12.93 26.29 0.27
CA VAL A 584 -13.85 25.56 1.14
C VAL A 584 -13.40 24.13 1.43
N LEU A 585 -12.45 23.59 0.66
CA LEU A 585 -11.96 22.22 0.77
C LEU A 585 -11.53 21.84 2.21
N PRO A 586 -10.87 22.69 3.02
CA PRO A 586 -10.50 22.30 4.39
C PRO A 586 -11.70 22.01 5.31
N GLN A 587 -12.84 22.65 5.05
CA GLN A 587 -14.08 22.51 5.84
C GLN A 587 -15.01 21.42 5.27
N LEU A 588 -14.75 20.95 4.06
CA LEU A 588 -15.58 19.97 3.34
C LEU A 588 -15.53 18.61 4.03
N ARG A 589 -16.69 18.01 4.28
CA ARG A 589 -16.83 16.66 4.85
C ARG A 589 -17.64 15.73 3.99
N VAL A 590 -18.57 16.25 3.21
CA VAL A 590 -19.47 15.44 2.38
C VAL A 590 -19.72 16.09 1.02
N ILE A 591 -19.66 15.28 -0.03
CA ILE A 591 -20.16 15.61 -1.37
C ILE A 591 -21.28 14.64 -1.70
N ALA A 592 -22.50 15.16 -1.83
CA ALA A 592 -23.70 14.39 -2.17
C ALA A 592 -24.04 14.53 -3.66
N ARG A 593 -24.73 13.55 -4.23
CA ARG A 593 -25.07 13.46 -5.66
C ARG A 593 -23.86 13.64 -6.59
N ALA A 594 -22.68 13.22 -6.13
CA ALA A 594 -21.44 13.37 -6.86
C ALA A 594 -21.46 12.60 -8.19
N LEU A 595 -21.01 13.26 -9.25
CA LEU A 595 -20.76 12.65 -10.54
C LEU A 595 -19.31 12.11 -10.60
N PRO A 596 -18.97 11.17 -11.50
CA PRO A 596 -17.60 10.71 -11.71
C PRO A 596 -16.62 11.86 -12.01
N THR A 597 -17.08 12.87 -12.75
CA THR A 597 -16.31 14.07 -13.07
C THR A 597 -16.00 14.91 -11.84
N ASP A 598 -16.93 15.01 -10.88
CA ASP A 598 -16.71 15.72 -9.61
C ASP A 598 -15.62 15.04 -8.79
N LYS A 599 -15.64 13.70 -8.70
CA LYS A 599 -14.62 12.90 -7.99
C LYS A 599 -13.23 13.20 -8.54
N SER A 600 -13.04 13.22 -9.85
CA SER A 600 -11.77 13.54 -10.50
C SER A 600 -11.37 15.01 -10.33
N ARG A 601 -12.34 15.95 -10.33
CA ARG A 601 -12.12 17.39 -10.16
C ARG A 601 -11.58 17.70 -8.76
N ILE A 602 -12.23 17.19 -7.71
CA ILE A 602 -11.80 17.45 -6.33
C ILE A 602 -10.43 16.86 -6.02
N VAL A 603 -10.11 15.67 -6.54
CA VAL A 603 -8.77 15.08 -6.43
C VAL A 603 -7.73 16.02 -7.04
N ARG A 604 -7.96 16.49 -8.26
CA ARG A 604 -7.06 17.42 -8.95
C ARG A 604 -6.85 18.73 -8.16
N LEU A 605 -7.94 19.31 -7.64
CA LEU A 605 -7.88 20.57 -6.89
C LEU A 605 -7.11 20.42 -5.58
N ALA A 606 -7.31 19.31 -4.86
CA ALA A 606 -6.56 19.01 -3.65
C ALA A 606 -5.05 18.84 -3.94
N GLN A 607 -4.70 18.14 -5.04
CA GLN A 607 -3.30 18.01 -5.48
C GLN A 607 -2.66 19.35 -5.83
N GLN A 608 -3.39 20.27 -6.44
CA GLN A 608 -2.92 21.64 -6.73
C GLN A 608 -2.62 22.46 -5.47
N MET A 609 -3.25 22.11 -4.33
CA MET A 609 -2.94 22.67 -3.01
C MET A 609 -1.73 21.99 -2.33
N ASN A 610 -0.95 21.18 -3.05
CA ASN A 610 0.17 20.38 -2.53
C ASN A 610 -0.25 19.38 -1.44
N LEU A 611 -1.52 18.95 -1.42
CA LEU A 611 -1.97 17.87 -0.56
C LEU A 611 -1.68 16.52 -1.19
N VAL A 612 -1.36 15.54 -0.36
CA VAL A 612 -1.29 14.13 -0.74
C VAL A 612 -2.69 13.54 -0.62
N VAL A 613 -3.23 13.08 -1.73
CA VAL A 613 -4.65 12.73 -1.87
C VAL A 613 -4.83 11.22 -1.98
N GLY A 614 -5.67 10.67 -1.10
CA GLY A 614 -6.20 9.31 -1.23
C GLY A 614 -7.61 9.32 -1.80
N MET A 615 -7.96 8.27 -2.54
CA MET A 615 -9.31 8.04 -3.04
C MET A 615 -9.70 6.58 -2.82
N THR A 616 -10.92 6.32 -2.32
CA THR A 616 -11.50 4.98 -2.30
C THR A 616 -12.59 4.85 -3.35
N GLY A 617 -12.81 3.65 -3.86
CA GLY A 617 -13.90 3.37 -4.79
C GLY A 617 -14.01 1.88 -5.11
N ASP A 618 -15.19 1.46 -5.55
CA ASP A 618 -15.53 0.08 -5.90
C ASP A 618 -16.08 -0.06 -7.33
N GLY A 619 -16.50 1.06 -7.94
CA GLY A 619 -17.15 1.09 -9.24
C GLY A 619 -16.27 1.54 -10.40
N VAL A 620 -16.74 1.28 -11.62
CA VAL A 620 -16.11 1.80 -12.85
C VAL A 620 -16.05 3.34 -12.82
N ASN A 621 -17.08 3.95 -12.25
CA ASN A 621 -17.21 5.41 -12.10
C ASN A 621 -16.10 6.04 -11.26
N ASP A 622 -15.46 5.25 -10.38
CA ASP A 622 -14.39 5.70 -9.50
C ASP A 622 -13.00 5.56 -10.12
N SER A 623 -12.86 4.69 -11.13
CA SER A 623 -11.58 4.35 -11.76
C SER A 623 -10.76 5.57 -12.21
N PRO A 624 -11.35 6.62 -12.83
CA PRO A 624 -10.59 7.82 -13.20
C PRO A 624 -10.06 8.60 -11.98
N ALA A 625 -10.84 8.66 -10.89
CA ALA A 625 -10.44 9.33 -9.66
C ALA A 625 -9.40 8.52 -8.87
N LEU A 626 -9.55 7.19 -8.81
CA LEU A 626 -8.59 6.26 -8.24
C LEU A 626 -7.21 6.38 -8.90
N ARG A 627 -7.16 6.38 -10.24
CA ARG A 627 -5.90 6.55 -10.99
C ARG A 627 -5.28 7.93 -10.83
N ARG A 628 -6.10 8.97 -10.66
CA ARG A 628 -5.62 10.34 -10.51
C ARG A 628 -5.08 10.61 -9.10
N ALA A 629 -5.64 9.99 -8.09
CA ALA A 629 -5.19 10.15 -6.70
C ALA A 629 -3.71 9.79 -6.55
N ASP A 630 -3.06 10.29 -5.52
CA ASP A 630 -1.69 9.91 -5.18
C ASP A 630 -1.64 8.47 -4.66
N VAL A 631 -2.74 8.01 -4.06
CA VAL A 631 -2.98 6.59 -3.76
C VAL A 631 -4.46 6.26 -3.94
N GLY A 632 -4.74 5.28 -4.79
CA GLY A 632 -6.06 4.70 -4.98
C GLY A 632 -6.26 3.45 -4.13
N PHE A 633 -7.33 3.44 -3.31
CA PHE A 633 -7.77 2.27 -2.53
C PHE A 633 -8.99 1.67 -3.21
N ALA A 634 -8.82 0.57 -3.92
CA ALA A 634 -9.94 -0.16 -4.51
C ALA A 634 -10.51 -1.17 -3.51
N MET A 635 -11.82 -1.37 -3.50
CA MET A 635 -12.46 -2.40 -2.67
C MET A 635 -12.29 -3.78 -3.30
N GLY A 636 -12.14 -4.81 -2.48
CA GLY A 636 -11.97 -6.20 -2.92
C GLY A 636 -13.19 -6.74 -3.67
N SER A 637 -14.39 -6.38 -3.23
CA SER A 637 -15.66 -6.68 -3.89
C SER A 637 -15.94 -5.79 -5.10
N GLY A 638 -15.14 -4.74 -5.32
CA GLY A 638 -15.31 -3.80 -6.42
C GLY A 638 -15.09 -4.42 -7.80
N THR A 639 -15.48 -3.67 -8.83
CA THR A 639 -15.30 -4.08 -10.23
C THR A 639 -13.82 -4.27 -10.55
N GLU A 640 -13.54 -5.09 -11.55
CA GLU A 640 -12.18 -5.35 -12.02
C GLU A 640 -11.47 -4.04 -12.44
N ALA A 641 -12.21 -3.16 -13.10
CA ALA A 641 -11.73 -1.84 -13.49
C ALA A 641 -11.28 -0.97 -12.30
N ALA A 642 -12.07 -0.98 -11.22
CA ALA A 642 -11.71 -0.25 -10.00
C ALA A 642 -10.48 -0.85 -9.32
N ARG A 643 -10.41 -2.19 -9.22
CA ARG A 643 -9.25 -2.89 -8.66
C ARG A 643 -7.97 -2.64 -9.47
N ASP A 644 -8.07 -2.56 -10.78
CA ASP A 644 -6.93 -2.25 -11.66
C ASP A 644 -6.50 -0.78 -11.58
N ALA A 645 -7.43 0.11 -11.32
CA ALA A 645 -7.14 1.53 -11.15
C ALA A 645 -6.46 1.82 -9.80
N GLY A 646 -6.72 1.00 -8.77
CA GLY A 646 -6.19 1.19 -7.43
C GLY A 646 -4.73 0.76 -7.27
N ASP A 647 -3.98 1.45 -6.41
CA ASP A 647 -2.63 1.07 -6.00
C ASP A 647 -2.66 0.00 -4.90
N ILE A 648 -3.69 0.04 -4.07
CA ILE A 648 -3.94 -0.86 -2.95
C ILE A 648 -5.35 -1.41 -3.07
N VAL A 649 -5.53 -2.72 -2.88
CA VAL A 649 -6.85 -3.36 -2.84
C VAL A 649 -7.17 -3.78 -1.40
N ILE A 650 -8.30 -3.34 -0.89
CA ILE A 650 -8.82 -3.64 0.45
C ILE A 650 -9.69 -4.90 0.34
N LEU A 651 -9.12 -6.07 0.63
CA LEU A 651 -9.74 -7.37 0.37
C LEU A 651 -11.00 -7.65 1.21
N ASP A 652 -11.11 -7.03 2.37
CA ASP A 652 -12.23 -7.18 3.32
C ASP A 652 -13.24 -6.04 3.23
N ASP A 653 -13.07 -5.12 2.28
CA ASP A 653 -13.88 -3.91 2.07
C ASP A 653 -14.04 -3.05 3.34
N ASN A 654 -13.07 -3.10 4.25
CA ASN A 654 -13.18 -2.47 5.56
C ASN A 654 -12.34 -1.21 5.67
N PHE A 655 -12.93 -0.11 6.11
CA PHE A 655 -12.22 1.15 6.33
C PHE A 655 -11.07 1.01 7.35
N ARG A 656 -11.17 0.05 8.28
CA ARG A 656 -10.08 -0.29 9.22
C ARG A 656 -8.82 -0.72 8.50
N SER A 657 -8.94 -1.47 7.41
CA SER A 657 -7.79 -1.92 6.61
C SER A 657 -7.13 -0.75 5.87
N ILE A 658 -7.88 0.31 5.53
CA ILE A 658 -7.31 1.58 5.04
C ILE A 658 -6.48 2.26 6.13
N LYS A 659 -6.98 2.32 7.37
CA LYS A 659 -6.23 2.85 8.53
C LYS A 659 -4.93 2.06 8.74
N ASP A 660 -4.99 0.74 8.64
CA ASP A 660 -3.81 -0.12 8.74
C ASP A 660 -2.81 0.15 7.59
N ALA A 661 -3.27 0.36 6.36
CA ALA A 661 -2.41 0.77 5.25
C ALA A 661 -1.68 2.09 5.54
N ILE A 662 -2.37 3.08 6.10
CA ILE A 662 -1.77 4.35 6.52
C ILE A 662 -0.71 4.14 7.61
N LEU A 663 -1.01 3.34 8.62
CA LEU A 663 -0.08 3.00 9.71
C LEU A 663 1.19 2.33 9.18
N TYR A 664 1.05 1.35 8.28
CA TYR A 664 2.20 0.68 7.67
C TYR A 664 3.00 1.60 6.75
N GLY A 665 2.35 2.49 5.98
CA GLY A 665 3.04 3.50 5.19
C GLY A 665 3.89 4.44 6.05
N ARG A 666 3.36 4.90 7.20
CA ARG A 666 4.10 5.69 8.20
C ARG A 666 5.24 4.90 8.82
N THR A 667 5.04 3.61 9.08
CA THR A 667 6.07 2.72 9.61
C THR A 667 7.25 2.60 8.66
N ILE A 668 6.99 2.35 7.38
CA ILE A 668 8.01 2.27 6.32
C ILE A 668 8.85 3.55 6.32
N TYR A 669 8.19 4.70 6.24
CA TYR A 669 8.89 5.98 6.22
C TYR A 669 9.75 6.19 7.48
N ASN A 670 9.22 5.92 8.67
CA ASN A 670 9.95 6.08 9.93
C ASN A 670 11.14 5.12 10.04
N ASN A 671 11.02 3.88 9.56
CA ASN A 671 12.12 2.92 9.56
C ASN A 671 13.26 3.35 8.62
N ILE A 672 12.92 3.89 7.45
CA ILE A 672 13.91 4.48 6.53
C ILE A 672 14.62 5.65 7.19
N LEU A 673 13.89 6.54 7.88
CA LEU A 673 14.51 7.66 8.61
C LEU A 673 15.42 7.20 9.76
N LYS A 674 15.08 6.11 10.46
CA LYS A 674 15.96 5.53 11.50
C LYS A 674 17.27 5.08 10.88
N PHE A 675 17.21 4.38 9.75
CA PHE A 675 18.40 3.94 9.03
C PHE A 675 19.23 5.12 8.51
N CYS A 676 18.63 6.13 7.90
CA CYS A 676 19.36 7.33 7.47
C CYS A 676 20.08 8.03 8.64
N ARG A 677 19.45 8.14 9.83
CA ARG A 677 20.10 8.68 11.02
C ARG A 677 21.29 7.84 11.48
N PHE A 678 21.13 6.53 11.45
CA PHE A 678 22.18 5.59 11.80
C PHE A 678 23.39 5.77 10.89
N GLN A 679 23.20 5.68 9.60
CA GLN A 679 24.26 5.72 8.59
C GLN A 679 24.95 7.09 8.51
N LEU A 680 24.20 8.20 8.53
CA LEU A 680 24.80 9.53 8.41
C LEU A 680 25.71 9.90 9.59
N VAL A 681 25.40 9.43 10.79
CA VAL A 681 26.29 9.62 11.97
C VAL A 681 27.63 8.95 11.72
N ILE A 682 27.64 7.73 11.20
CA ILE A 682 28.82 6.93 10.92
C ILE A 682 29.66 7.59 9.83
N ASN A 683 29.03 7.94 8.72
CA ASN A 683 29.72 8.52 7.57
C ASN A 683 30.38 9.87 7.91
N ILE A 684 29.67 10.75 8.63
CA ILE A 684 30.24 12.02 9.08
C ILE A 684 31.45 11.80 10.02
N ALA A 685 31.30 10.88 10.96
CA ALA A 685 32.39 10.61 11.89
C ALA A 685 33.61 10.00 11.17
N ALA A 686 33.41 9.03 10.29
CA ALA A 686 34.48 8.42 9.50
C ALA A 686 35.22 9.47 8.64
N VAL A 687 34.49 10.34 7.94
CA VAL A 687 35.05 11.41 7.11
C VAL A 687 35.87 12.37 7.96
N VAL A 688 35.31 12.87 9.06
CA VAL A 688 36.00 13.87 9.90
C VAL A 688 37.23 13.28 10.56
N VAL A 689 37.16 12.06 11.10
CA VAL A 689 38.30 11.41 11.73
C VAL A 689 39.42 11.17 10.71
N SER A 690 39.09 10.59 9.55
CA SER A 690 40.08 10.33 8.50
C SER A 690 40.72 11.61 7.96
N ALA A 691 39.98 12.71 7.87
CA ALA A 691 40.48 13.99 7.37
C ALA A 691 41.47 14.68 8.35
N PHE A 692 41.19 14.59 9.65
CA PHE A 692 41.93 15.36 10.64
C PHE A 692 42.98 14.54 11.43
N ALA A 693 42.92 13.21 11.42
CA ALA A 693 43.83 12.36 12.16
C ALA A 693 45.33 12.62 11.86
N PRO A 694 45.76 12.89 10.61
CA PRO A 694 47.17 13.17 10.29
C PRO A 694 47.72 14.39 10.99
N PHE A 695 46.91 15.42 11.26
CA PHE A 695 47.34 16.61 11.98
C PHE A 695 47.67 16.33 13.47
N PHE A 696 47.23 15.18 13.98
CA PHE A 696 47.60 14.67 15.30
C PHE A 696 48.68 13.59 15.25
N GLY A 697 49.33 13.41 14.10
CA GLY A 697 50.38 12.40 13.92
C GLY A 697 49.85 10.97 13.74
N ILE A 698 48.54 10.80 13.49
CA ILE A 698 47.90 9.50 13.29
C ILE A 698 47.67 9.32 11.80
N MET A 699 48.47 8.47 11.20
CA MET A 699 48.27 8.11 9.80
C MET A 699 47.28 6.95 9.71
N GLU A 700 46.24 7.05 8.85
CA GLU A 700 45.25 6.01 8.58
C GLU A 700 44.65 5.33 9.81
N PRO A 701 43.88 6.06 10.65
CA PRO A 701 43.23 5.47 11.84
C PRO A 701 42.20 4.39 11.49
N LEU A 702 41.58 4.51 10.32
CA LEU A 702 40.73 3.51 9.69
C LEU A 702 41.26 3.21 8.28
N ARG A 703 41.60 1.95 8.03
CA ARG A 703 42.09 1.52 6.72
C ARG A 703 40.94 1.32 5.72
N VAL A 704 41.31 1.19 4.43
CA VAL A 704 40.38 0.92 3.33
C VAL A 704 39.44 -0.24 3.67
N THR A 705 40.00 -1.37 4.11
CA THR A 705 39.24 -2.58 4.45
C THR A 705 38.30 -2.37 5.63
N HIS A 706 38.63 -1.55 6.61
CA HIS A 706 37.78 -1.19 7.75
C HIS A 706 36.56 -0.39 7.27
N LEU A 707 36.77 0.61 6.44
CA LEU A 707 35.73 1.48 5.96
C LEU A 707 34.80 0.76 4.99
N LEU A 708 35.33 -0.13 4.15
CA LEU A 708 34.52 -1.00 3.30
C LEU A 708 33.71 -2.02 4.12
N PHE A 709 34.27 -2.57 5.18
CA PHE A 709 33.49 -3.41 6.11
C PHE A 709 32.32 -2.64 6.75
N ILE A 710 32.60 -1.42 7.21
CA ILE A 710 31.56 -0.57 7.82
C ILE A 710 30.45 -0.27 6.83
N ASN A 711 30.77 0.22 5.64
CA ASN A 711 29.76 0.65 4.67
C ASN A 711 29.02 -0.51 4.03
N LEU A 712 29.71 -1.61 3.72
CA LEU A 712 29.08 -2.71 3.02
C LEU A 712 28.43 -3.71 3.96
N VAL A 713 29.21 -4.24 4.93
CA VAL A 713 28.71 -5.33 5.79
C VAL A 713 27.83 -4.77 6.89
N MET A 714 28.31 -3.76 7.61
CA MET A 714 27.59 -3.20 8.74
C MET A 714 26.35 -2.43 8.31
N ASP A 715 26.42 -1.61 7.24
CA ASP A 715 25.28 -0.84 6.76
C ASP A 715 24.20 -1.73 6.14
N SER A 716 24.59 -2.76 5.37
CA SER A 716 23.61 -3.73 4.83
C SER A 716 22.91 -4.51 5.94
N LEU A 717 23.65 -4.97 6.93
CA LEU A 717 23.08 -5.63 8.11
C LEU A 717 22.28 -4.65 8.98
N GLY A 718 22.72 -3.41 9.07
CA GLY A 718 22.01 -2.30 9.73
C GLY A 718 20.67 -2.00 9.07
N ALA A 719 20.61 -2.09 7.74
CA ALA A 719 19.36 -1.97 6.99
C ALA A 719 18.36 -3.08 7.38
N ILE A 720 18.81 -4.32 7.49
CA ILE A 720 17.98 -5.44 7.96
C ILE A 720 17.56 -5.22 9.42
N MET A 721 18.48 -4.77 10.26
CA MET A 721 18.28 -4.53 11.70
C MET A 721 17.17 -3.50 11.97
N LEU A 722 17.20 -2.36 11.27
CA LEU A 722 16.28 -1.24 11.45
C LEU A 722 15.04 -1.32 10.57
N GLY A 723 15.11 -2.04 9.44
CA GLY A 723 14.00 -2.23 8.52
C GLY A 723 12.86 -3.06 9.10
N ASN A 724 13.17 -3.94 10.03
CA ASN A 724 12.23 -4.87 10.66
C ASN A 724 11.47 -4.28 11.87
N GLU A 725 11.67 -3.01 12.18
CA GLU A 725 10.97 -2.39 13.31
C GLU A 725 9.45 -2.48 13.12
N PRO A 726 8.70 -2.85 14.17
CA PRO A 726 7.26 -3.03 14.12
C PRO A 726 6.52 -1.70 13.93
N ALA A 727 5.28 -1.80 13.47
CA ALA A 727 4.37 -0.67 13.43
C ALA A 727 4.00 -0.23 14.86
N HIS A 728 4.09 1.06 15.14
CA HIS A 728 3.67 1.65 16.41
C HIS A 728 2.44 2.52 16.22
N GLU A 729 1.41 2.33 17.03
CA GLU A 729 0.20 3.16 17.01
C GLU A 729 0.51 4.66 17.23
N SER A 730 1.62 4.98 17.90
CA SER A 730 2.07 6.36 18.06
C SER A 730 2.31 7.10 16.74
N TYR A 731 2.58 6.39 15.66
CA TYR A 731 2.74 6.99 14.33
C TYR A 731 1.43 7.55 13.79
N MET A 732 0.27 7.07 14.27
CA MET A 732 -1.04 7.64 13.95
C MET A 732 -1.29 9.00 14.61
N HIS A 733 -0.47 9.42 15.57
CA HIS A 733 -0.53 10.77 16.17
C HIS A 733 0.46 11.76 15.53
N GLU A 734 1.26 11.33 14.56
CA GLU A 734 2.13 12.23 13.80
C GLU A 734 1.30 13.00 12.77
N LYS A 735 1.57 14.30 12.62
CA LYS A 735 0.93 15.13 11.58
C LYS A 735 1.36 14.65 10.19
N PRO A 736 0.46 14.70 9.20
CA PRO A 736 0.80 14.40 7.81
C PRO A 736 1.93 15.30 7.32
N ARG A 737 2.79 14.73 6.49
CA ARG A 737 3.93 15.47 5.93
C ARG A 737 3.55 16.08 4.59
N ARG A 738 4.09 17.26 4.31
CA ARG A 738 3.89 17.93 3.03
C ARG A 738 4.58 17.16 1.89
N ARG A 739 4.03 17.26 0.70
CA ARG A 739 4.57 16.64 -0.51
C ARG A 739 6.01 17.05 -0.82
N ASP A 740 6.34 18.31 -0.54
CA ASP A 740 7.65 18.94 -0.76
C ASP A 740 8.62 18.85 0.42
N ALA A 741 8.21 18.23 1.54
CA ALA A 741 9.04 18.16 2.74
C ALA A 741 10.36 17.40 2.49
N ASN A 742 11.47 17.98 2.95
CA ASN A 742 12.77 17.34 2.92
C ASN A 742 12.80 16.13 3.85
N ILE A 743 13.55 15.10 3.46
CA ILE A 743 13.75 13.88 4.28
C ILE A 743 14.47 14.24 5.58
N ILE A 744 15.54 15.02 5.48
CA ILE A 744 16.30 15.48 6.64
C ILE A 744 15.64 16.73 7.21
N SER A 745 14.96 16.58 8.34
CA SER A 745 14.45 17.73 9.11
C SER A 745 15.58 18.38 9.93
N LEU A 746 15.41 19.64 10.33
CA LEU A 746 16.37 20.32 11.21
C LEU A 746 16.63 19.54 12.51
N ALA A 747 15.60 18.95 13.10
CA ALA A 747 15.74 18.13 14.30
C ALA A 747 16.56 16.85 14.03
N MET A 748 16.38 16.25 12.85
CA MET A 748 17.18 15.09 12.43
C MET A 748 18.64 15.48 12.18
N ALA A 749 18.89 16.59 11.49
CA ALA A 749 20.23 17.11 11.27
C ALA A 749 20.94 17.42 12.59
N ALA A 750 20.26 18.08 13.54
CA ALA A 750 20.80 18.34 14.87
C ALA A 750 21.16 17.05 15.63
N GLN A 751 20.33 16.00 15.53
CA GLN A 751 20.64 14.68 16.11
C GLN A 751 21.88 14.07 15.48
N ILE A 752 21.96 14.08 14.15
CA ILE A 752 23.08 13.51 13.40
C ILE A 752 24.37 14.23 13.76
N LEU A 753 24.37 15.56 13.79
CA LEU A 753 25.53 16.35 14.17
C LEU A 753 25.93 16.11 15.63
N TRP A 754 24.98 16.08 16.57
CA TRP A 754 25.26 15.81 17.98
C TRP A 754 25.96 14.47 18.20
N MET A 755 25.39 13.41 17.65
CA MET A 755 25.93 12.05 17.80
C MET A 755 27.21 11.86 16.99
N GLY A 756 27.30 12.43 15.79
CA GLY A 756 28.52 12.42 14.98
C GLY A 756 29.69 13.14 15.67
N THR A 757 29.43 14.33 16.23
CA THR A 757 30.43 15.08 17.00
C THR A 757 30.91 14.27 18.21
N TRP A 758 30.00 13.61 18.93
CA TRP A 758 30.41 12.76 20.06
C TRP A 758 31.28 11.60 19.61
N LEU A 759 30.92 10.91 18.51
CA LEU A 759 31.72 9.80 17.97
C LEU A 759 33.12 10.29 17.52
N VAL A 760 33.22 11.47 16.91
CA VAL A 760 34.49 12.11 16.54
C VAL A 760 35.33 12.42 17.76
N LEU A 761 34.78 13.06 18.79
CA LEU A 761 35.47 13.39 20.02
C LEU A 761 35.97 12.12 20.74
N LEU A 762 35.13 11.09 20.81
CA LEU A 762 35.46 9.80 21.38
C LEU A 762 36.65 9.14 20.62
N SER A 763 36.59 9.20 19.28
CA SER A 763 37.67 8.69 18.41
C SER A 763 38.98 9.38 18.64
N PHE A 764 39.01 10.73 18.63
CA PHE A 764 40.25 11.47 18.89
C PHE A 764 40.74 11.28 20.31
N ALA A 765 39.85 11.27 21.31
CA ALA A 765 40.25 10.99 22.69
C ALA A 765 40.94 9.62 22.80
N PHE A 766 40.31 8.57 22.20
CA PHE A 766 40.90 7.22 22.24
C PHE A 766 42.25 7.11 21.53
N LEU A 767 42.44 7.81 20.43
CA LEU A 767 43.63 7.73 19.59
C LEU A 767 44.77 8.60 20.13
N THR A 768 44.48 9.75 20.78
CA THR A 768 45.50 10.74 21.15
C THR A 768 45.86 10.73 22.64
N GLN A 769 44.94 10.28 23.52
CA GLN A 769 45.22 10.36 24.96
C GLN A 769 46.11 9.22 25.44
N PRO A 770 47.21 9.50 26.12
CA PRO A 770 48.19 8.50 26.59
C PRO A 770 47.59 7.44 27.51
N ILE A 771 46.52 7.79 28.25
CA ILE A 771 45.86 6.87 29.16
C ILE A 771 45.24 5.66 28.41
N PHE A 772 44.75 5.87 27.19
CA PHE A 772 44.21 4.77 26.39
C PHE A 772 45.33 4.01 25.68
N ALA A 773 46.37 4.70 25.21
CA ALA A 773 47.55 4.05 24.61
C ALA A 773 48.24 3.09 25.60
N ALA A 774 48.32 3.46 26.88
CA ALA A 774 48.91 2.65 27.94
C ALA A 774 48.12 1.36 28.25
N CYS A 775 46.88 1.25 27.81
CA CYS A 775 46.05 0.05 27.98
C CYS A 775 46.38 -1.06 26.98
N PHE A 776 47.19 -0.82 25.95
CA PHE A 776 47.47 -1.77 24.88
C PHE A 776 48.97 -2.07 24.78
N ALA A 777 49.33 -3.26 24.30
CA ALA A 777 50.69 -3.69 24.17
C ALA A 777 51.50 -2.92 23.10
N GLY A 778 50.77 -2.24 22.19
CA GLY A 778 51.40 -1.44 21.13
C GLY A 778 50.36 -0.74 20.26
N GLN A 779 50.83 0.06 19.31
CA GLN A 779 50.02 0.90 18.42
C GLN A 779 49.12 0.06 17.52
N ALA A 780 49.58 -1.11 17.04
CA ALA A 780 48.79 -2.00 16.20
C ALA A 780 47.53 -2.55 16.92
N GLU A 781 47.71 -2.95 18.20
CA GLU A 781 46.61 -3.39 19.04
C GLU A 781 45.63 -2.25 19.33
N GLN A 782 46.16 -1.04 19.61
CA GLN A 782 45.32 0.15 19.81
C GLN A 782 44.50 0.49 18.57
N TYR A 783 45.04 0.42 17.37
CA TYR A 783 44.32 0.70 16.14
C TYR A 783 43.26 -0.38 15.85
N THR A 784 43.56 -1.64 16.15
CA THR A 784 42.57 -2.71 16.07
C THR A 784 41.44 -2.48 17.08
N ALA A 785 41.75 -2.10 18.31
CA ALA A 785 40.75 -1.74 19.32
C ALA A 785 39.94 -0.50 18.94
N TYR A 786 40.56 0.47 18.24
CA TYR A 786 39.85 1.62 17.69
C TYR A 786 38.83 1.22 16.62
N PHE A 787 39.19 0.34 15.69
CA PHE A 787 38.26 -0.20 14.72
C PHE A 787 37.07 -0.89 15.39
N LEU A 788 37.33 -1.74 16.41
CA LEU A 788 36.29 -2.35 17.23
C LEU A 788 35.42 -1.31 17.93
N LEU A 789 36.03 -0.29 18.58
CA LEU A 789 35.31 0.79 19.23
C LEU A 789 34.37 1.53 18.27
N PHE A 790 34.87 1.85 17.09
CA PHE A 790 34.08 2.58 16.08
C PHE A 790 32.84 1.78 15.62
N VAL A 791 33.01 0.48 15.36
CA VAL A 791 31.89 -0.42 14.98
C VAL A 791 30.91 -0.58 16.16
N LEU A 792 31.39 -0.83 17.39
CA LEU A 792 30.55 -0.99 18.58
C LEU A 792 29.79 0.31 18.89
N ALA A 793 30.41 1.47 18.80
CA ALA A 793 29.74 2.77 19.00
C ALA A 793 28.65 3.01 17.96
N SER A 794 28.89 2.64 16.70
CA SER A 794 27.90 2.68 15.65
C SER A 794 26.71 1.76 15.95
N LEU A 795 26.96 0.53 16.40
CA LEU A 795 25.93 -0.41 16.80
C LEU A 795 25.13 0.06 18.03
N MET A 796 25.80 0.72 19.02
CA MET A 796 25.11 1.35 20.16
C MET A 796 24.20 2.50 19.69
N ASN A 797 24.62 3.28 18.70
CA ASN A 797 23.76 4.30 18.10
C ASN A 797 22.52 3.69 17.45
N GLY A 798 22.57 2.45 17.00
CA GLY A 798 21.40 1.70 16.52
C GLY A 798 20.25 1.66 17.53
N PHE A 799 20.53 1.50 18.83
CA PHE A 799 19.52 1.58 19.89
C PHE A 799 18.93 2.98 20.04
N ASN A 800 19.74 4.02 19.90
CA ASN A 800 19.32 5.41 20.02
C ASN A 800 18.30 5.83 18.94
N VAL A 801 18.52 5.36 17.69
CA VAL A 801 17.67 5.74 16.54
C VAL A 801 16.34 5.00 16.51
N ARG A 802 16.21 3.87 17.22
CA ARG A 802 14.96 3.09 17.30
C ARG A 802 13.83 3.87 17.98
N SER A 803 14.12 4.60 19.02
CA SER A 803 13.13 5.30 19.84
C SER A 803 13.35 6.81 19.85
N GLY A 804 12.29 7.58 19.59
CA GLY A 804 12.30 9.02 19.78
C GLY A 804 12.26 9.47 21.24
N GLY A 805 11.92 8.57 22.17
CA GLY A 805 11.83 8.80 23.61
C GLY A 805 12.99 8.23 24.43
N PHE A 806 12.81 8.19 25.77
CA PHE A 806 13.81 7.66 26.70
C PHE A 806 13.88 6.12 26.74
N GLY A 807 12.85 5.43 26.24
CA GLY A 807 12.77 3.96 26.25
C GLY A 807 13.57 3.32 25.12
N ILE A 808 14.90 3.47 25.09
CA ILE A 808 15.77 2.95 24.02
C ILE A 808 15.76 1.42 23.89
N PHE A 809 15.48 0.70 24.96
CA PHE A 809 15.37 -0.77 24.99
C PHE A 809 13.92 -1.27 24.93
N ARG A 810 12.94 -0.36 24.79
CA ARG A 810 11.53 -0.73 24.69
C ARG A 810 11.31 -1.53 23.41
N ASP A 811 10.37 -2.49 23.47
CA ASP A 811 9.92 -3.30 22.34
C ASP A 811 11.03 -4.08 21.59
N LEU A 812 12.16 -4.38 22.25
CA LEU A 812 13.21 -5.25 21.69
C LEU A 812 12.70 -6.65 21.36
N GLY A 813 11.75 -7.17 22.16
CA GLY A 813 11.12 -8.46 21.92
C GLY A 813 10.25 -8.49 20.66
N ALA A 814 9.73 -7.35 20.22
CA ALA A 814 8.94 -7.25 19.00
C ALA A 814 9.81 -7.26 17.71
N ASN A 815 11.11 -7.00 17.83
CA ASN A 815 12.08 -7.12 16.75
C ASN A 815 13.28 -8.00 17.17
N PRO A 816 13.10 -9.33 17.25
CA PRO A 816 14.21 -10.23 17.60
C PRO A 816 15.32 -10.21 16.53
N GLY A 817 15.02 -9.80 15.30
CA GLY A 817 15.99 -9.61 14.23
C GLY A 817 17.04 -8.58 14.58
N PHE A 818 16.68 -7.52 15.30
CA PHE A 818 17.60 -6.48 15.72
C PHE A 818 18.78 -7.05 16.53
N LEU A 819 18.49 -7.79 17.60
CA LEU A 819 19.52 -8.38 18.46
C LEU A 819 20.33 -9.48 17.75
N ARG A 820 19.70 -10.27 16.86
CA ARG A 820 20.43 -11.29 16.09
C ARG A 820 21.45 -10.66 15.15
N VAL A 821 21.06 -9.62 14.45
CA VAL A 821 21.95 -8.90 13.52
C VAL A 821 23.03 -8.16 14.31
N TRP A 822 22.67 -7.46 15.38
CA TRP A 822 23.61 -6.79 16.27
C TRP A 822 24.66 -7.77 16.79
N GLY A 823 24.24 -8.91 17.35
CA GLY A 823 25.12 -9.97 17.83
C GLY A 823 25.94 -10.62 16.71
N GLY A 824 25.36 -10.79 15.53
CA GLY A 824 26.03 -11.31 14.34
C GLY A 824 27.19 -10.42 13.90
N ILE A 825 27.03 -9.09 13.88
CA ILE A 825 28.11 -8.15 13.54
C ILE A 825 29.23 -8.24 14.59
N VAL A 826 28.89 -8.29 15.88
CA VAL A 826 29.89 -8.44 16.96
C VAL A 826 30.67 -9.75 16.82
N LEU A 827 29.99 -10.85 16.47
CA LEU A 827 30.65 -12.15 16.21
C LEU A 827 31.55 -12.10 14.98
N ILE A 828 31.17 -11.44 13.91
CA ILE A 828 32.02 -11.24 12.73
C ILE A 828 33.24 -10.43 13.10
N MET A 829 33.09 -9.36 13.87
CA MET A 829 34.21 -8.55 14.37
C MET A 829 35.17 -9.40 15.24
N ALA A 830 34.60 -10.22 16.13
CA ALA A 830 35.40 -11.12 16.95
C ALA A 830 36.17 -12.13 16.10
N ALA A 831 35.56 -12.65 15.05
CA ALA A 831 36.20 -13.57 14.12
C ALA A 831 37.35 -12.89 13.34
N ILE A 832 37.16 -11.67 12.82
CA ILE A 832 38.19 -10.91 12.09
C ILE A 832 39.39 -10.58 13.01
N ILE A 833 39.13 -10.04 14.21
CA ILE A 833 40.15 -9.58 15.12
C ILE A 833 40.99 -10.75 15.65
N ASN A 834 40.37 -11.90 15.89
CA ASN A 834 41.05 -13.09 16.39
C ASN A 834 41.50 -14.05 15.26
N ALA A 835 41.25 -13.73 14.00
CA ALA A 835 41.70 -14.55 12.89
C ALA A 835 43.21 -14.86 12.91
N PRO A 836 44.10 -13.92 13.25
CA PRO A 836 45.55 -14.21 13.34
C PRO A 836 45.94 -15.33 14.31
N LEU A 837 45.05 -15.69 15.26
CA LEU A 837 45.30 -16.78 16.23
C LEU A 837 44.95 -18.16 15.63
N LEU A 838 44.32 -18.22 14.46
CA LEU A 838 43.98 -19.50 13.84
C LEU A 838 45.23 -20.20 13.31
N PRO A 839 45.35 -21.54 13.46
CA PRO A 839 46.54 -22.32 13.19
C PRO A 839 46.87 -22.53 11.69
N HIS A 840 46.17 -21.94 10.78
CA HIS A 840 46.35 -22.03 9.33
C HIS A 840 46.83 -20.73 8.73
N GLU A 841 47.49 -20.76 7.56
CA GLU A 841 47.93 -19.55 6.83
C GLU A 841 46.78 -18.57 6.50
N ILE A 842 45.55 -19.03 6.46
CA ILE A 842 44.34 -18.23 6.19
C ILE A 842 44.09 -17.21 7.32
N GLY A 843 44.35 -17.61 8.57
CA GLY A 843 44.12 -16.71 9.72
C GLY A 843 45.02 -15.46 9.71
N PRO A 844 46.36 -15.63 9.65
CA PRO A 844 47.29 -14.50 9.48
C PRO A 844 47.03 -13.68 8.24
N TRP A 845 46.59 -14.31 7.13
CA TRP A 845 46.24 -13.59 5.91
C TRP A 845 45.03 -12.66 6.09
N ILE A 846 43.93 -13.15 6.76
CA ILE A 846 42.77 -12.31 7.12
C ILE A 846 43.18 -11.18 8.03
N GLY A 847 44.01 -11.45 9.04
CA GLY A 847 44.56 -10.42 9.94
C GLY A 847 45.32 -9.35 9.18
N ALA A 848 46.19 -9.75 8.24
CA ALA A 848 46.92 -8.81 7.38
C ALA A 848 46.02 -8.00 6.48
N MET A 849 44.98 -8.63 5.88
CA MET A 849 44.01 -7.96 5.02
C MET A 849 43.26 -6.85 5.76
N PHE A 850 42.86 -7.09 7.02
CA PHE A 850 42.20 -6.09 7.85
C PHE A 850 43.21 -5.32 8.73
N SER A 851 44.50 -5.57 8.63
CA SER A 851 45.51 -5.02 9.51
C SER A 851 45.14 -5.12 11.00
N CYS A 852 44.52 -6.21 11.38
CA CYS A 852 44.06 -6.48 12.71
C CYS A 852 45.04 -7.38 13.47
N THR A 853 45.29 -7.05 14.74
CA THR A 853 46.00 -7.86 15.70
C THR A 853 45.07 -8.28 16.83
N PRO A 854 45.24 -9.45 17.44
CA PRO A 854 44.40 -9.88 18.54
C PRO A 854 44.42 -8.85 19.68
N ILE A 855 43.26 -8.57 20.24
CA ILE A 855 43.05 -7.63 21.35
C ILE A 855 42.93 -8.45 22.65
N HIS A 856 43.61 -8.05 23.71
CA HIS A 856 43.46 -8.68 25.02
C HIS A 856 42.04 -8.43 25.60
N PRO A 857 41.52 -9.27 26.51
CA PRO A 857 40.16 -9.15 27.04
C PRO A 857 39.78 -7.79 27.64
N GLY A 858 40.78 -7.14 28.34
CA GLY A 858 40.58 -5.80 28.87
C GLY A 858 40.34 -4.73 27.81
N GLY A 859 40.98 -4.86 26.62
CA GLY A 859 40.77 -3.99 25.49
C GLY A 859 39.36 -4.11 24.90
N TRP A 860 38.80 -5.33 24.87
CA TRP A 860 37.39 -5.56 24.47
C TRP A 860 36.41 -4.88 25.44
N VAL A 861 36.64 -5.01 26.76
CA VAL A 861 35.79 -4.39 27.78
C VAL A 861 35.86 -2.86 27.67
N LEU A 862 37.09 -2.31 27.51
CA LEU A 862 37.29 -0.88 27.35
C LEU A 862 36.58 -0.34 26.12
N ALA A 863 36.73 -0.98 24.96
CA ALA A 863 36.02 -0.59 23.71
C ALA A 863 34.52 -0.63 23.88
N PHE A 864 33.98 -1.67 24.54
CA PHE A 864 32.54 -1.79 24.80
C PHE A 864 32.03 -0.69 25.75
N LEU A 865 32.72 -0.40 26.85
CA LEU A 865 32.31 0.64 27.80
C LEU A 865 32.33 2.03 27.15
N LEU A 866 33.37 2.32 26.37
CA LEU A 866 33.46 3.58 25.63
C LEU A 866 32.39 3.69 24.57
N ALA A 867 32.10 2.63 23.81
CA ALA A 867 31.01 2.59 22.84
C ALA A 867 29.65 2.79 23.51
N ALA A 868 29.42 2.22 24.70
CA ALA A 868 28.19 2.38 25.46
C ALA A 868 27.89 3.82 25.85
N THR A 869 28.90 4.74 25.86
CA THR A 869 28.67 6.17 26.10
C THR A 869 27.78 6.84 25.08
N MET A 870 27.61 6.26 23.90
CA MET A 870 26.67 6.72 22.91
C MET A 870 25.22 6.77 23.44
N LEU A 871 24.87 5.86 24.37
CA LEU A 871 23.52 5.78 24.93
C LEU A 871 23.17 6.97 25.84
N PRO A 872 23.93 7.26 26.91
CA PRO A 872 23.62 8.38 27.79
C PRO A 872 23.75 9.74 27.09
N VAL A 873 24.63 9.88 26.10
CA VAL A 873 24.77 11.13 25.34
C VAL A 873 23.53 11.45 24.51
N ASP A 874 22.89 10.47 23.90
CA ASP A 874 21.60 10.69 23.21
C ASP A 874 20.45 10.93 24.20
N LEU A 875 20.47 10.22 25.36
CA LEU A 875 19.48 10.48 26.41
C LEU A 875 19.59 11.91 26.96
N LEU A 876 20.82 12.43 27.13
CA LEU A 876 21.04 13.83 27.49
C LEU A 876 20.48 14.78 26.43
N ARG A 877 20.75 14.56 25.15
CA ARG A 877 20.18 15.33 24.05
C ARG A 877 18.64 15.32 24.11
N LYS A 878 18.02 14.13 24.29
CA LYS A 878 16.57 13.98 24.40
C LYS A 878 16.01 14.76 25.60
N ALA A 879 16.70 14.75 26.73
CA ALA A 879 16.34 15.51 27.91
C ALA A 879 16.39 17.03 27.64
N MET A 880 17.48 17.51 27.01
CA MET A 880 17.62 18.92 26.62
C MET A 880 16.51 19.37 25.67
N VAL A 881 16.22 18.59 24.62
CA VAL A 881 15.14 18.90 23.67
C VAL A 881 13.77 18.90 24.35
N ARG A 882 13.55 18.07 25.37
CA ARG A 882 12.29 18.07 26.13
C ARG A 882 12.18 19.28 27.06
N ALA A 883 13.28 19.72 27.64
CA ALA A 883 13.32 20.91 28.51
C ALA A 883 13.12 22.22 27.73
N LEU A 884 13.47 22.24 26.43
CA LEU A 884 13.31 23.39 25.55
C LEU A 884 11.93 23.48 24.86
N ARG A 885 11.12 22.42 24.91
CA ARG A 885 9.74 22.36 24.45
C ARG A 885 8.75 22.66 25.57
#